data_3c2048ff52fe013feec0bd9413dc7760
#
_entry.id   3c2048ff52fe013feec0bd9413dc7760
#
_cell.length_a   1.000
_cell.length_b   1.000
_cell.length_c   1.000
_cell.angle_alpha   90.00
_cell.angle_beta   90.00
_cell.angle_gamma   90.00
#
_symmetry.space_group_name_H-M   'P 1'
#
loop_
_entity.id
_entity.type
_entity.pdbx_description
1 polymer ?
#
loop_
_entity_poly.entity_id
_entity_poly.type
_entity_poly.pdbx_seq_one_letter_code
_entity_poly.pdbx_strand_id
1 'polypeptide(L)'
;MWFGWLACGAPATDSPATTATGSAADTVTTPAEPAVASSDALAPGEGPGPGEAPLRFAVIGDYGDAGPDEEAVAAMVASWSPDLIVTNGDNNYPSGHADTIDANIGQYYHAWIGGYHGAYGTGSVDNRFLACLGNHDWYADDDLAAWYDYFSLPNNERYYATTWGSILFVCLDSDIHEPDSIARNGIQAGWARDQMMAATTPYVIPFFHHPPLSSGTHGSTFSMTWPFSAWGADIVLTGHDHQYERLGSDGVQYLVQGLGGASVRVMGTTLPSSQVAWTGGFGATLGELRGDILTFTTWSVDGTVIDTVRLDPTRQLSVEPMQIRYGSTWSVLGLGQLPDGAWAQPGYDDSAWAPSLAPIGWGILAPITDLDPAVPPVAVYHRTTFEVADLTTVGAAFIEVLADDGFVAYLNGTEIGRGNLPAGPILPNTLATMSVLIPPTVSITVPMGLVTQGTNTLAVEVHQAKVDDTDAIFDASVRLAYTPRLVASGAEWRYIDTGVAPAASWNTSAFSDDDWKLGASPLGYGVDPLGTAIGYGGNAANRTPTTWFRNTFSVPDPSALNAVILRVRREDGAAVWINGVEVWRGNLPPIAAADALAPTALPKGWADPWVETFVDASLFVAGDNVVAAEMHRGTADGTTLRFDLELAPL
;
A
#
# COMPACT_ATOMS: atom_id res chain seq x y z
N MET A 1 -25.78 -39.61 -10.46
CA MET A 1 -26.40 -40.42 -9.40
C MET A 1 -26.75 -39.44 -8.29
N TRP A 2 -27.87 -38.89 -8.31
CA TRP A 2 -29.25 -39.18 -7.89
C TRP A 2 -29.31 -39.62 -6.42
N PHE A 3 -30.04 -38.89 -5.66
CA PHE A 3 -30.98 -39.02 -4.51
C PHE A 3 -30.67 -37.97 -3.46
N GLY A 4 -31.61 -37.21 -2.90
CA GLY A 4 -33.07 -37.22 -2.97
C GLY A 4 -33.61 -36.57 -1.69
N TRP A 5 -34.54 -35.70 -1.82
CA TRP A 5 -35.34 -35.01 -0.82
C TRP A 5 -36.02 -35.92 0.21
N LEU A 6 -36.20 -35.43 1.43
CA LEU A 6 -37.45 -35.70 2.19
C LEU A 6 -37.72 -34.58 3.21
N ALA A 7 -38.90 -33.94 3.02
CA ALA A 7 -39.55 -33.02 3.95
C ALA A 7 -40.59 -33.79 4.78
N CYS A 8 -40.82 -33.32 6.03
CA CYS A 8 -42.03 -33.52 6.85
C CYS A 8 -41.92 -32.51 8.00
N GLY A 9 -42.82 -31.57 8.32
CA GLY A 9 -44.28 -31.63 8.35
C GLY A 9 -44.66 -31.17 9.75
N ALA A 10 -45.28 -29.96 9.89
CA ALA A 10 -45.83 -29.42 11.16
C ALA A 10 -47.10 -30.14 11.59
N PRO A 11 -47.57 -29.98 12.84
CA PRO A 11 -48.85 -29.30 12.95
C PRO A 11 -48.95 -28.24 14.07
N ALA A 12 -49.85 -27.30 13.81
CA ALA A 12 -50.29 -26.24 14.70
C ALA A 12 -51.37 -26.77 15.69
N THR A 13 -51.47 -26.14 16.90
CA THR A 13 -52.77 -25.96 17.57
C THR A 13 -52.74 -24.77 18.52
N ASP A 14 -53.60 -23.82 18.23
CA ASP A 14 -54.61 -23.10 19.03
C ASP A 14 -54.22 -22.32 20.29
N SER A 15 -54.55 -21.04 20.18
CA SER A 15 -54.89 -20.08 21.26
C SER A 15 -56.18 -20.44 22.02
N PRO A 16 -56.40 -19.85 23.24
CA PRO A 16 -57.38 -18.77 23.26
C PRO A 16 -57.00 -17.52 24.07
N ALA A 17 -57.64 -16.44 23.67
CA ALA A 17 -57.62 -15.13 24.28
C ALA A 17 -58.42 -15.06 25.60
N THR A 18 -57.98 -14.20 26.53
CA THR A 18 -58.89 -13.50 27.45
C THR A 18 -58.40 -12.08 27.77
N THR A 19 -59.37 -11.26 27.82
CA THR A 19 -59.52 -9.81 27.87
C THR A 19 -59.00 -9.12 29.14
N ALA A 20 -58.43 -7.94 28.95
CA ALA A 20 -58.63 -6.60 29.53
C ALA A 20 -58.63 -6.34 31.03
N THR A 21 -57.89 -5.38 31.46
CA THR A 21 -58.19 -4.02 31.95
C THR A 21 -57.16 -3.58 33.01
N GLY A 22 -56.75 -2.32 32.95
CA GLY A 22 -56.23 -1.59 34.10
C GLY A 22 -54.94 -0.79 33.92
N SER A 23 -55.15 0.48 33.66
CA SER A 23 -54.19 1.60 33.70
C SER A 23 -53.32 1.60 34.98
N ALA A 24 -52.02 1.77 34.82
CA ALA A 24 -51.19 2.58 35.70
C ALA A 24 -49.94 3.02 34.88
N ALA A 25 -49.72 4.31 34.83
CA ALA A 25 -48.54 4.90 34.22
C ALA A 25 -47.35 4.73 35.21
N ASP A 26 -46.46 3.84 34.91
CA ASP A 26 -45.13 3.81 35.56
C ASP A 26 -44.13 4.49 34.67
N THR A 27 -43.62 5.63 35.17
CA THR A 27 -42.46 6.32 34.65
C THR A 27 -41.25 5.42 34.80
N VAL A 28 -40.79 4.87 33.67
CA VAL A 28 -39.50 4.20 33.60
C VAL A 28 -38.41 5.28 33.60
N THR A 29 -37.76 5.42 34.75
CA THR A 29 -36.48 6.12 34.86
C THR A 29 -35.42 5.25 34.21
N THR A 30 -34.90 5.70 33.07
CA THR A 30 -33.67 5.17 32.49
C THR A 30 -32.52 5.30 33.51
N PRO A 31 -31.72 4.27 33.71
CA PRO A 31 -30.49 4.40 34.50
C PRO A 31 -29.55 5.37 33.75
N ALA A 32 -28.99 6.35 34.46
CA ALA A 32 -27.93 7.19 33.97
C ALA A 32 -26.72 6.32 33.58
N GLU A 33 -26.21 6.48 32.36
CA GLU A 33 -24.94 5.94 31.96
C GLU A 33 -23.87 6.35 32.99
N PRO A 34 -22.97 5.43 33.40
CA PRO A 34 -21.84 5.81 34.25
C PRO A 34 -20.96 6.78 33.44
N ALA A 35 -20.71 7.97 33.98
CA ALA A 35 -19.77 8.91 33.46
C ALA A 35 -18.42 8.22 33.28
N VAL A 36 -18.00 8.05 32.02
CA VAL A 36 -16.65 7.63 31.67
C VAL A 36 -15.71 8.70 32.22
N ALA A 37 -14.89 8.34 33.20
CA ALA A 37 -13.82 9.20 33.65
C ALA A 37 -12.91 9.52 32.48
N SER A 38 -12.74 10.81 32.15
CA SER A 38 -11.80 11.26 31.16
C SER A 38 -10.40 10.84 31.62
N SER A 39 -9.82 9.83 30.93
CA SER A 39 -8.38 9.67 30.92
C SER A 39 -7.76 10.97 30.39
N ASP A 40 -6.68 11.45 31.00
CA ASP A 40 -5.85 12.53 30.43
C ASP A 40 -5.20 12.03 29.14
N ALA A 41 -5.99 11.93 28.08
CA ALA A 41 -5.50 11.78 26.72
C ALA A 41 -4.81 13.10 26.37
N LEU A 42 -3.56 13.05 25.96
CA LEU A 42 -2.86 14.17 25.34
C LEU A 42 -3.77 14.78 24.29
N ALA A 43 -3.87 16.12 24.32
CA ALA A 43 -4.75 16.82 23.41
C ALA A 43 -4.43 16.47 21.95
N PRO A 44 -5.44 16.23 21.09
CA PRO A 44 -5.19 15.93 19.68
C PRO A 44 -4.36 17.03 19.03
N GLY A 45 -3.19 16.67 18.50
CA GLY A 45 -2.37 17.59 17.69
C GLY A 45 -1.01 17.98 18.25
N GLU A 46 -0.61 17.56 19.45
CA GLU A 46 0.72 17.81 19.99
C GLU A 46 1.47 16.46 20.15
N GLY A 47 2.38 16.19 19.23
CA GLY A 47 3.43 15.17 19.41
C GLY A 47 4.40 15.61 20.52
N PRO A 48 5.23 14.68 21.07
CA PRO A 48 6.19 15.02 22.10
C PRO A 48 7.10 16.16 21.62
N GLY A 49 7.17 17.23 22.40
CA GLY A 49 7.97 18.42 22.09
C GLY A 49 9.47 18.11 22.04
N PRO A 50 10.29 19.02 21.48
CA PRO A 50 11.74 18.84 21.49
C PRO A 50 12.27 18.69 22.91
N GLY A 51 12.79 17.47 23.23
CA GLY A 51 13.30 17.11 24.58
C GLY A 51 12.38 16.25 25.42
N GLU A 52 11.17 15.96 24.98
CA GLU A 52 10.30 14.96 25.59
C GLU A 52 10.69 13.54 25.14
N ALA A 53 10.34 12.51 25.95
CA ALA A 53 10.56 11.14 25.57
C ALA A 53 9.73 10.80 24.32
N PRO A 54 10.28 10.03 23.36
CA PRO A 54 9.52 9.65 22.17
C PRO A 54 8.32 8.80 22.57
N LEU A 55 7.20 8.96 21.87
CA LEU A 55 6.12 7.97 21.89
C LEU A 55 6.60 6.72 21.16
N ARG A 56 6.51 5.55 21.80
CA ARG A 56 6.94 4.26 21.25
C ARG A 56 5.80 3.28 21.19
N PHE A 57 5.70 2.56 20.10
CA PHE A 57 4.80 1.42 19.99
C PHE A 57 5.45 0.25 19.28
N ALA A 58 5.11 -0.96 19.69
CA ALA A 58 5.53 -2.17 19.00
C ALA A 58 4.43 -2.64 18.04
N VAL A 59 4.83 -3.17 16.88
CA VAL A 59 3.93 -3.84 15.93
C VAL A 59 4.37 -5.29 15.82
N ILE A 60 3.44 -6.20 16.12
CA ILE A 60 3.61 -7.65 16.04
C ILE A 60 2.45 -8.26 15.24
N GLY A 61 2.66 -9.39 14.61
CA GLY A 61 1.62 -10.16 13.94
C GLY A 61 2.00 -11.62 13.90
N ASP A 62 1.02 -12.53 13.82
CA ASP A 62 1.25 -13.97 13.69
C ASP A 62 2.13 -14.51 14.84
N TYR A 63 1.72 -14.27 16.08
CA TYR A 63 2.59 -14.47 17.25
C TYR A 63 2.08 -15.50 18.26
N GLY A 64 0.77 -15.62 18.50
CA GLY A 64 0.14 -16.31 19.62
C GLY A 64 0.23 -17.84 19.61
N ASP A 65 1.42 -18.42 19.70
CA ASP A 65 1.68 -19.87 19.68
C ASP A 65 2.37 -20.38 20.96
N ALA A 66 2.54 -19.53 21.98
CA ALA A 66 3.12 -19.84 23.30
C ALA A 66 4.46 -20.60 23.25
N GLY A 67 5.29 -20.32 22.24
CA GLY A 67 6.55 -21.01 22.00
C GLY A 67 7.79 -20.16 22.32
N PRO A 68 9.01 -20.77 22.26
CA PRO A 68 10.26 -20.06 22.52
C PRO A 68 10.54 -18.94 21.50
N ASP A 69 9.98 -19.01 20.32
CA ASP A 69 10.14 -18.01 19.28
C ASP A 69 9.32 -16.76 19.61
N GLU A 70 8.09 -16.92 20.07
CA GLU A 70 7.28 -15.84 20.60
C GLU A 70 7.90 -15.24 21.87
N GLU A 71 8.42 -16.08 22.79
CA GLU A 71 9.12 -15.59 23.98
C GLU A 71 10.30 -14.68 23.62
N ALA A 72 11.06 -15.04 22.60
CA ALA A 72 12.17 -14.22 22.12
C ALA A 72 11.72 -12.87 21.53
N VAL A 73 10.64 -12.86 20.74
CA VAL A 73 10.05 -11.63 20.19
C VAL A 73 9.49 -10.77 21.32
N ALA A 74 8.74 -11.35 22.27
CA ALA A 74 8.16 -10.64 23.39
C ALA A 74 9.24 -10.01 24.29
N ALA A 75 10.35 -10.73 24.54
CA ALA A 75 11.49 -10.20 25.29
C ALA A 75 12.14 -9.01 24.57
N MET A 76 12.27 -9.06 23.25
CA MET A 76 12.77 -7.95 22.44
C MET A 76 11.83 -6.76 22.51
N VAL A 77 10.53 -6.96 22.32
CA VAL A 77 9.49 -5.92 22.41
C VAL A 77 9.50 -5.26 23.79
N ALA A 78 9.54 -6.06 24.87
CA ALA A 78 9.60 -5.54 26.25
C ALA A 78 10.87 -4.68 26.49
N SER A 79 12.01 -5.03 25.87
CA SER A 79 13.25 -4.27 25.99
C SER A 79 13.15 -2.84 25.43
N TRP A 80 12.27 -2.61 24.47
CA TRP A 80 11.98 -1.28 23.90
C TRP A 80 11.18 -0.39 24.83
N SER A 81 10.52 -0.99 25.82
CA SER A 81 9.59 -0.30 26.74
C SER A 81 8.52 0.50 25.98
N PRO A 82 7.73 -0.14 25.10
CA PRO A 82 6.74 0.57 24.30
C PRO A 82 5.58 1.09 25.16
N ASP A 83 5.06 2.25 24.78
CA ASP A 83 3.87 2.84 25.40
C ASP A 83 2.62 2.01 25.08
N LEU A 84 2.56 1.44 23.86
CA LEU A 84 1.49 0.54 23.43
C LEU A 84 2.01 -0.55 22.49
N ILE A 85 1.20 -1.59 22.30
CA ILE A 85 1.42 -2.67 21.35
C ILE A 85 0.26 -2.66 20.35
N VAL A 86 0.56 -2.77 19.07
CA VAL A 86 -0.39 -2.95 17.96
C VAL A 86 -0.19 -4.34 17.39
N THR A 87 -1.27 -5.12 17.24
CA THR A 87 -1.15 -6.46 16.66
C THR A 87 -1.83 -6.55 15.31
N ASN A 88 -1.17 -7.22 14.37
CA ASN A 88 -1.66 -7.43 13.01
C ASN A 88 -2.43 -8.75 12.86
N GLY A 89 -3.10 -9.21 13.93
CA GLY A 89 -3.91 -10.44 13.89
C GLY A 89 -3.15 -11.73 14.14
N ASP A 90 -3.90 -12.83 14.12
CA ASP A 90 -3.46 -14.17 14.52
C ASP A 90 -2.83 -14.16 15.91
N ASN A 91 -3.67 -13.74 16.88
CA ASN A 91 -3.27 -13.55 18.25
C ASN A 91 -3.32 -14.85 19.06
N ASN A 92 -4.08 -15.87 18.60
CA ASN A 92 -4.33 -17.07 19.38
C ASN A 92 -4.39 -18.33 18.50
N TYR A 93 -3.24 -18.96 18.28
CA TYR A 93 -3.14 -20.23 17.59
C TYR A 93 -3.57 -21.41 18.48
N PRO A 94 -4.02 -22.56 17.89
CA PRO A 94 -4.24 -22.71 16.45
C PRO A 94 -5.60 -22.18 15.97
N SER A 95 -6.54 -21.82 16.85
CA SER A 95 -7.93 -21.64 16.47
C SER A 95 -8.73 -20.69 17.38
N GLY A 96 -8.14 -19.71 18.02
CA GLY A 96 -8.85 -18.66 18.77
C GLY A 96 -9.52 -19.11 20.08
N HIS A 97 -9.29 -20.33 20.55
CA HIS A 97 -10.02 -20.89 21.71
C HIS A 97 -9.66 -20.25 23.05
N ALA A 98 -10.64 -20.22 23.98
CA ALA A 98 -10.51 -19.66 25.32
C ALA A 98 -9.48 -20.38 26.21
N ASP A 99 -9.20 -21.65 25.95
CA ASP A 99 -8.24 -22.44 26.75
C ASP A 99 -6.78 -22.19 26.35
N THR A 100 -6.53 -21.52 25.24
CA THR A 100 -5.18 -21.17 24.77
C THR A 100 -4.86 -19.68 24.86
N ILE A 101 -5.87 -18.81 24.81
CA ILE A 101 -5.71 -17.36 24.64
C ILE A 101 -4.81 -16.71 25.71
N ASP A 102 -4.95 -17.09 26.99
CA ASP A 102 -4.15 -16.50 28.06
C ASP A 102 -2.69 -17.01 28.03
N ALA A 103 -2.47 -18.25 27.65
CA ALA A 103 -1.13 -18.80 27.50
C ALA A 103 -0.41 -18.17 26.29
N ASN A 104 -1.15 -17.95 25.20
CA ASN A 104 -0.62 -17.41 23.97
C ASN A 104 -0.39 -15.89 24.02
N ILE A 105 -1.18 -15.16 24.79
CA ILE A 105 -1.12 -13.69 24.83
C ILE A 105 -0.68 -13.18 26.20
N GLY A 106 -1.44 -13.54 27.24
CA GLY A 106 -1.24 -13.00 28.58
C GLY A 106 0.10 -13.34 29.19
N GLN A 107 0.62 -14.53 28.90
CA GLN A 107 1.95 -14.96 29.33
C GLN A 107 3.03 -13.91 29.01
N TYR A 108 2.92 -13.25 27.87
CA TYR A 108 3.93 -12.35 27.34
C TYR A 108 3.57 -10.88 27.42
N TYR A 109 2.26 -10.55 27.26
CA TYR A 109 1.82 -9.19 27.01
C TYR A 109 0.82 -8.64 28.03
N HIS A 110 0.47 -9.37 29.10
CA HIS A 110 -0.53 -8.93 30.08
C HIS A 110 -0.31 -7.51 30.62
N ALA A 111 0.94 -7.06 30.72
CA ALA A 111 1.28 -5.73 31.23
C ALA A 111 0.77 -4.56 30.39
N TRP A 112 0.34 -4.81 29.15
CA TRP A 112 -0.25 -3.82 28.26
C TRP A 112 -1.76 -3.96 28.10
N ILE A 113 -2.36 -5.09 28.52
CA ILE A 113 -3.79 -5.39 28.35
C ILE A 113 -4.57 -4.71 29.47
N GLY A 114 -5.50 -3.81 29.09
CA GLY A 114 -6.44 -3.20 30.01
C GLY A 114 -7.53 -4.18 30.44
N GLY A 115 -7.87 -4.18 31.76
CA GLY A 115 -8.88 -5.10 32.28
C GLY A 115 -8.47 -6.56 32.32
N TYR A 116 -7.19 -6.87 32.11
CA TYR A 116 -6.66 -8.24 32.12
C TYR A 116 -7.05 -9.02 33.37
N HIS A 117 -7.57 -10.22 33.17
CA HIS A 117 -8.03 -11.11 34.24
C HIS A 117 -7.47 -12.54 34.20
N GLY A 118 -6.42 -12.74 33.34
CA GLY A 118 -5.72 -14.01 33.21
C GLY A 118 -4.75 -14.33 34.35
N ALA A 119 -3.93 -15.36 34.16
CA ALA A 119 -3.13 -15.98 35.22
C ALA A 119 -1.71 -15.41 35.38
N TYR A 120 -1.21 -14.61 34.43
CA TYR A 120 0.23 -14.30 34.32
C TYR A 120 0.67 -13.01 35.00
N GLY A 121 -0.23 -12.23 35.58
CA GLY A 121 0.13 -11.04 36.34
C GLY A 121 -0.98 -9.99 36.43
N THR A 122 -0.57 -8.77 36.73
CA THR A 122 -1.47 -7.62 36.72
C THR A 122 -1.49 -6.98 35.33
N GLY A 123 -2.67 -6.72 34.78
CA GLY A 123 -2.81 -5.99 33.54
C GLY A 123 -2.50 -4.49 33.67
N SER A 124 -2.71 -3.76 32.61
CA SER A 124 -2.65 -2.31 32.58
C SER A 124 -3.92 -1.69 33.14
N VAL A 125 -3.82 -0.49 33.73
CA VAL A 125 -4.99 0.29 34.11
C VAL A 125 -5.78 0.72 32.91
N ASP A 126 -5.07 1.27 31.89
CA ASP A 126 -5.63 1.63 30.61
C ASP A 126 -5.21 0.59 29.56
N ASN A 127 -6.08 0.31 28.59
CA ASN A 127 -5.72 -0.63 27.54
C ASN A 127 -4.66 -0.02 26.61
N ARG A 128 -3.50 -0.66 26.58
CA ARG A 128 -2.34 -0.31 25.73
C ARG A 128 -1.98 -1.44 24.78
N PHE A 129 -2.94 -2.32 24.49
CA PHE A 129 -2.82 -3.45 23.59
C PHE A 129 -3.93 -3.35 22.54
N LEU A 130 -3.57 -2.88 21.36
CA LEU A 130 -4.50 -2.68 20.26
C LEU A 130 -4.45 -3.91 19.36
N ALA A 131 -5.33 -4.85 19.65
CA ALA A 131 -5.41 -6.10 18.90
C ALA A 131 -6.35 -5.98 17.70
N CYS A 132 -5.99 -6.54 16.56
CA CYS A 132 -6.92 -6.82 15.46
C CYS A 132 -7.09 -8.33 15.28
N LEU A 133 -8.19 -8.72 14.66
CA LEU A 133 -8.50 -10.12 14.38
C LEU A 133 -7.69 -10.63 13.18
N GLY A 134 -7.23 -11.90 13.26
CA GLY A 134 -6.75 -12.68 12.15
C GLY A 134 -7.64 -13.90 11.91
N ASN A 135 -7.36 -14.69 10.86
CA ASN A 135 -8.18 -15.85 10.55
C ASN A 135 -8.12 -16.95 11.63
N HIS A 136 -6.99 -17.09 12.32
CA HIS A 136 -6.89 -18.03 13.43
C HIS A 136 -7.73 -17.63 14.65
N ASP A 137 -7.99 -16.36 14.87
CA ASP A 137 -8.88 -15.87 15.92
C ASP A 137 -10.35 -16.19 15.61
N TRP A 138 -10.74 -16.31 14.34
CA TRP A 138 -12.08 -16.67 13.87
C TRP A 138 -12.36 -18.19 13.83
N TYR A 139 -11.35 -19.05 13.92
CA TYR A 139 -11.54 -20.49 13.77
C TYR A 139 -12.23 -21.18 14.95
N ALA A 140 -12.40 -20.50 16.09
CA ALA A 140 -13.23 -21.03 17.16
C ALA A 140 -14.71 -21.02 16.74
N ASP A 141 -15.41 -22.14 17.00
CA ASP A 141 -16.86 -22.27 16.71
C ASP A 141 -17.72 -21.57 17.80
N ASP A 142 -17.34 -20.38 18.25
CA ASP A 142 -17.95 -19.69 19.40
C ASP A 142 -18.32 -18.21 19.12
N ASP A 143 -18.38 -17.79 17.88
CA ASP A 143 -18.69 -16.42 17.46
C ASP A 143 -17.79 -15.37 18.15
N LEU A 144 -16.48 -15.63 18.27
CA LEU A 144 -15.49 -14.79 18.95
C LEU A 144 -15.71 -14.64 20.47
N ALA A 145 -16.40 -15.57 21.12
CA ALA A 145 -16.68 -15.45 22.55
C ALA A 145 -15.41 -15.36 23.41
N ALA A 146 -14.35 -16.10 23.05
CA ALA A 146 -13.05 -16.01 23.72
C ALA A 146 -12.39 -14.64 23.57
N TRP A 147 -12.52 -14.03 22.39
CA TRP A 147 -12.02 -12.70 22.08
C TRP A 147 -12.70 -11.62 22.92
N TYR A 148 -14.02 -11.58 22.90
CA TYR A 148 -14.83 -10.60 23.65
C TYR A 148 -14.72 -10.75 25.18
N ASP A 149 -14.46 -11.96 25.68
CA ASP A 149 -14.21 -12.17 27.10
C ASP A 149 -12.79 -11.71 27.50
N TYR A 150 -11.82 -11.81 26.58
CA TYR A 150 -10.42 -11.57 26.89
C TYR A 150 -9.99 -10.11 26.71
N PHE A 151 -10.49 -9.43 25.70
CA PHE A 151 -10.15 -8.05 25.40
C PHE A 151 -11.28 -7.07 25.75
N SER A 152 -10.90 -5.82 25.99
CA SER A 152 -11.80 -4.67 26.07
C SER A 152 -11.33 -3.61 25.09
N LEU A 153 -11.86 -3.67 23.88
CA LEU A 153 -11.48 -2.81 22.76
C LEU A 153 -12.59 -1.81 22.41
N PRO A 154 -12.30 -0.71 21.72
CA PRO A 154 -13.33 0.25 21.36
C PRO A 154 -14.38 -0.30 20.38
N ASN A 155 -15.52 0.42 20.26
CA ASN A 155 -16.58 0.17 19.28
C ASN A 155 -17.17 -1.25 19.39
N ASN A 156 -17.14 -2.04 18.31
CA ASN A 156 -17.62 -3.43 18.27
C ASN A 156 -16.51 -4.46 18.51
N GLU A 157 -15.31 -3.99 18.86
CA GLU A 157 -14.11 -4.79 19.17
C GLU A 157 -13.54 -5.60 17.98
N ARG A 158 -14.23 -5.67 16.84
CA ARG A 158 -13.74 -6.29 15.61
C ARG A 158 -13.02 -5.26 14.73
N TYR A 159 -13.64 -4.08 14.60
CA TYR A 159 -12.99 -2.93 13.97
C TYR A 159 -13.27 -1.67 14.76
N TYR A 160 -12.25 -0.83 14.92
CA TYR A 160 -12.34 0.35 15.79
C TYR A 160 -11.26 1.37 15.41
N ALA A 161 -11.42 2.59 15.93
CA ALA A 161 -10.40 3.63 15.79
C ALA A 161 -10.06 4.18 17.19
N THR A 162 -8.78 4.47 17.39
CA THR A 162 -8.30 5.08 18.63
C THR A 162 -7.15 6.02 18.34
N THR A 163 -7.09 7.13 19.07
CA THR A 163 -6.01 8.11 18.92
C THR A 163 -5.00 7.93 20.05
N TRP A 164 -3.72 7.89 19.67
CA TRP A 164 -2.62 7.87 20.64
C TRP A 164 -1.61 8.98 20.28
N GLY A 165 -1.60 10.05 21.04
CA GLY A 165 -0.85 11.25 20.72
C GLY A 165 -1.26 11.82 19.36
N SER A 166 -0.31 11.96 18.46
CA SER A 166 -0.50 12.48 17.10
C SER A 166 -0.86 11.40 16.06
N ILE A 167 -1.24 10.20 16.49
CA ILE A 167 -1.51 9.06 15.60
C ILE A 167 -2.96 8.59 15.79
N LEU A 168 -3.71 8.49 14.71
CA LEU A 168 -4.97 7.75 14.64
C LEU A 168 -4.68 6.32 14.17
N PHE A 169 -4.89 5.35 15.02
CA PHE A 169 -4.89 3.93 14.67
C PHE A 169 -6.29 3.49 14.29
N VAL A 170 -6.43 2.80 13.14
CA VAL A 170 -7.70 2.29 12.63
C VAL A 170 -7.57 0.78 12.46
N CYS A 171 -8.08 0.03 13.44
CA CYS A 171 -8.17 -1.42 13.36
C CYS A 171 -9.28 -1.82 12.41
N LEU A 172 -9.01 -2.81 11.54
CA LEU A 172 -9.99 -3.40 10.64
C LEU A 172 -9.98 -4.92 10.80
N ASP A 173 -11.14 -5.53 10.63
CA ASP A 173 -11.24 -6.97 10.47
C ASP A 173 -11.19 -7.30 8.98
N SER A 174 -10.22 -8.09 8.57
CA SER A 174 -9.99 -8.48 7.19
C SER A 174 -10.39 -9.93 6.89
N ASP A 175 -10.99 -10.62 7.87
CA ASP A 175 -11.45 -11.98 7.68
C ASP A 175 -12.82 -12.03 6.98
N ILE A 176 -13.03 -13.08 6.17
CA ILE A 176 -14.26 -13.26 5.41
C ILE A 176 -15.51 -13.43 6.30
N HIS A 177 -15.34 -13.78 7.57
CA HIS A 177 -16.41 -13.95 8.54
C HIS A 177 -16.89 -12.61 9.14
N GLU A 178 -16.23 -11.46 8.84
CA GLU A 178 -16.68 -10.14 9.32
C GLU A 178 -18.12 -9.85 8.86
N PRO A 179 -19.09 -9.71 9.81
CA PRO A 179 -20.50 -9.56 9.44
C PRO A 179 -20.82 -8.28 8.66
N ASP A 180 -20.04 -7.21 8.87
CA ASP A 180 -20.21 -5.92 8.21
C ASP A 180 -19.48 -5.85 6.86
N SER A 181 -18.95 -6.99 6.40
CA SER A 181 -18.27 -7.22 5.12
C SER A 181 -16.89 -6.60 5.00
N ILE A 182 -15.96 -7.37 4.41
CA ILE A 182 -14.62 -6.91 4.01
C ILE A 182 -14.59 -6.31 2.59
N ALA A 183 -15.73 -6.26 1.92
CA ALA A 183 -15.81 -5.61 0.61
C ALA A 183 -15.63 -4.09 0.76
N ARG A 184 -14.93 -3.47 -0.20
CA ARG A 184 -14.63 -2.02 -0.16
C ARG A 184 -15.86 -1.11 -0.19
N ASN A 185 -17.04 -1.63 -0.53
CA ASN A 185 -18.34 -0.97 -0.44
C ASN A 185 -19.19 -1.46 0.75
N GLY A 186 -18.62 -2.29 1.63
CA GLY A 186 -19.24 -2.80 2.85
C GLY A 186 -19.42 -1.73 3.92
N ILE A 187 -20.15 -2.09 4.98
CA ILE A 187 -20.39 -1.21 6.13
C ILE A 187 -19.08 -0.83 6.79
N GLN A 188 -18.21 -1.82 7.03
CA GLN A 188 -16.89 -1.58 7.65
C GLN A 188 -16.04 -0.62 6.81
N ALA A 189 -15.97 -0.81 5.49
CA ALA A 189 -15.17 0.05 4.61
C ALA A 189 -15.69 1.49 4.59
N GLY A 190 -17.03 1.68 4.58
CA GLY A 190 -17.66 3.00 4.68
C GLY A 190 -17.30 3.69 6.00
N TRP A 191 -17.38 2.96 7.12
CA TRP A 191 -16.99 3.46 8.43
C TRP A 191 -15.49 3.82 8.48
N ALA A 192 -14.61 2.95 8.00
CA ALA A 192 -13.16 3.17 8.00
C ALA A 192 -12.78 4.42 7.20
N ARG A 193 -13.36 4.57 6.00
CA ARG A 193 -13.21 5.79 5.19
C ARG A 193 -13.58 7.03 5.99
N ASP A 194 -14.74 7.03 6.63
CA ASP A 194 -15.25 8.19 7.35
C ASP A 194 -14.36 8.53 8.56
N GLN A 195 -13.80 7.53 9.28
CA GLN A 195 -12.83 7.75 10.35
C GLN A 195 -11.54 8.36 9.81
N MET A 196 -10.94 7.78 8.77
CA MET A 196 -9.67 8.23 8.21
C MET A 196 -9.77 9.63 7.59
N MET A 197 -10.82 9.89 6.81
CA MET A 197 -11.03 11.19 6.16
C MET A 197 -11.39 12.32 7.16
N ALA A 198 -11.97 11.99 8.31
CA ALA A 198 -12.25 12.94 9.38
C ALA A 198 -11.06 13.19 10.31
N ALA A 199 -9.97 12.43 10.16
CA ALA A 199 -8.82 12.53 11.02
C ALA A 199 -8.19 13.93 10.97
N THR A 200 -7.91 14.48 12.15
CA THR A 200 -7.16 15.74 12.33
C THR A 200 -5.76 15.50 12.88
N THR A 201 -5.43 14.22 13.15
CA THR A 201 -4.10 13.80 13.60
C THR A 201 -3.10 13.87 12.44
N PRO A 202 -1.82 14.18 12.71
CA PRO A 202 -0.75 14.16 11.73
C PRO A 202 -0.55 12.82 11.03
N TYR A 203 -0.89 11.70 11.71
CA TYR A 203 -0.73 10.35 11.19
C TYR A 203 -2.02 9.55 11.28
N VAL A 204 -2.30 8.76 10.23
CA VAL A 204 -3.41 7.81 10.15
C VAL A 204 -2.87 6.44 9.74
N ILE A 205 -3.01 5.46 10.62
CA ILE A 205 -2.42 4.13 10.47
C ILE A 205 -3.54 3.07 10.53
N PRO A 206 -4.08 2.62 9.40
CA PRO A 206 -4.89 1.42 9.36
C PRO A 206 -4.02 0.18 9.60
N PHE A 207 -4.53 -0.77 10.40
CA PHE A 207 -3.88 -2.03 10.68
C PHE A 207 -4.88 -3.17 10.71
N PHE A 208 -4.51 -4.29 10.12
CA PHE A 208 -5.36 -5.48 9.98
C PHE A 208 -4.52 -6.69 9.55
N HIS A 209 -5.15 -7.86 9.43
CA HIS A 209 -4.41 -9.10 9.25
C HIS A 209 -4.03 -9.40 7.79
N HIS A 210 -5.01 -9.57 6.91
CA HIS A 210 -4.78 -10.06 5.54
C HIS A 210 -4.23 -8.94 4.61
N PRO A 211 -2.98 -9.03 4.12
CA PRO A 211 -2.35 -7.95 3.38
C PRO A 211 -2.99 -7.74 2.00
N PRO A 212 -3.29 -6.48 1.61
CA PRO A 212 -3.74 -6.18 0.26
C PRO A 212 -2.68 -6.49 -0.81
N LEU A 213 -1.42 -6.37 -0.43
CA LEU A 213 -0.24 -6.66 -1.25
C LEU A 213 0.71 -7.54 -0.45
N SER A 214 1.10 -8.69 -0.98
CA SER A 214 2.10 -9.58 -0.39
C SER A 214 2.74 -10.47 -1.45
N SER A 215 4.05 -10.66 -1.34
CA SER A 215 4.82 -11.66 -2.10
C SER A 215 4.94 -12.99 -1.36
N GLY A 216 4.28 -13.15 -0.23
CA GLY A 216 4.28 -14.36 0.56
C GLY A 216 3.53 -15.52 -0.08
N THR A 217 3.49 -16.65 0.61
CA THR A 217 2.85 -17.87 0.10
C THR A 217 1.33 -17.82 0.12
N HIS A 218 0.73 -17.00 0.99
CA HIS A 218 -0.71 -16.72 0.98
C HIS A 218 -1.07 -15.67 -0.09
N GLY A 219 -0.12 -14.76 -0.37
CA GLY A 219 -0.26 -13.75 -1.40
C GLY A 219 -1.15 -12.57 -1.00
N SER A 220 -1.50 -11.76 -1.99
CA SER A 220 -2.31 -10.56 -1.81
C SER A 220 -3.78 -10.88 -1.58
N THR A 221 -4.41 -10.16 -0.64
CA THR A 221 -5.85 -10.28 -0.35
C THR A 221 -6.61 -9.18 -1.05
N PHE A 222 -7.19 -9.51 -2.17
CA PHE A 222 -7.79 -8.56 -3.07
C PHE A 222 -8.95 -7.75 -2.42
N SER A 223 -9.78 -8.39 -1.62
CA SER A 223 -10.89 -7.73 -0.90
C SER A 223 -10.43 -6.59 0.02
N MET A 224 -9.17 -6.59 0.43
CA MET A 224 -8.57 -5.54 1.26
C MET A 224 -7.81 -4.46 0.48
N THR A 225 -7.84 -4.48 -0.85
CA THR A 225 -7.27 -3.39 -1.67
C THR A 225 -8.17 -2.15 -1.66
N TRP A 226 -8.41 -1.61 -0.47
CA TRP A 226 -9.18 -0.39 -0.29
C TRP A 226 -8.33 0.83 -0.66
N PRO A 227 -8.94 1.96 -1.03
CA PRO A 227 -8.21 3.15 -1.45
C PRO A 227 -7.65 3.92 -0.24
N PHE A 228 -6.75 3.27 0.51
CA PHE A 228 -6.18 3.79 1.76
C PHE A 228 -5.50 5.14 1.57
N SER A 229 -4.77 5.33 0.47
CA SER A 229 -4.17 6.62 0.12
C SER A 229 -5.21 7.74 -0.01
N ALA A 230 -6.29 7.48 -0.75
CA ALA A 230 -7.37 8.45 -0.94
C ALA A 230 -8.12 8.77 0.37
N TRP A 231 -8.12 7.84 1.32
CA TRP A 231 -8.72 8.04 2.65
C TRP A 231 -7.78 8.70 3.65
N GLY A 232 -6.52 8.96 3.26
CA GLY A 232 -5.54 9.68 4.07
C GLY A 232 -4.66 8.80 4.95
N ALA A 233 -4.54 7.50 4.66
CA ALA A 233 -3.60 6.63 5.34
C ALA A 233 -2.15 6.99 4.99
N ASP A 234 -1.26 6.94 5.99
CA ASP A 234 0.17 7.21 5.85
C ASP A 234 0.99 5.95 5.65
N ILE A 235 0.59 4.90 6.31
CA ILE A 235 1.19 3.57 6.25
C ILE A 235 0.12 2.55 6.64
N VAL A 236 0.15 1.38 6.02
CA VAL A 236 -0.75 0.26 6.31
C VAL A 236 0.05 -0.87 6.94
N LEU A 237 -0.41 -1.39 8.09
CA LEU A 237 0.24 -2.48 8.79
C LEU A 237 -0.59 -3.75 8.65
N THR A 238 0.06 -4.87 8.31
CA THR A 238 -0.59 -6.17 8.08
C THR A 238 0.27 -7.33 8.56
N GLY A 239 -0.31 -8.54 8.60
CA GLY A 239 0.32 -9.81 8.99
C GLY A 239 0.09 -10.93 7.98
N HIS A 240 -0.36 -12.11 8.46
CA HIS A 240 -0.83 -13.27 7.71
C HIS A 240 0.25 -14.05 6.94
N ASP A 241 1.04 -13.36 6.12
CA ASP A 241 2.23 -13.96 5.54
C ASP A 241 3.38 -13.85 6.56
N HIS A 242 3.85 -15.00 7.03
CA HIS A 242 4.83 -15.12 8.10
C HIS A 242 6.24 -14.72 7.63
N GLN A 243 6.37 -13.46 7.28
CA GLN A 243 7.56 -12.80 6.76
C GLN A 243 7.55 -11.31 7.13
N TYR A 244 8.64 -10.62 6.87
CA TYR A 244 8.59 -9.17 6.75
C TYR A 244 8.64 -8.78 5.29
N GLU A 245 7.74 -7.90 4.87
CA GLU A 245 7.82 -7.28 3.56
C GLU A 245 7.34 -5.84 3.61
N ARG A 246 8.06 -4.94 2.94
CA ARG A 246 7.62 -3.58 2.69
C ARG A 246 7.34 -3.40 1.20
N LEU A 247 6.12 -2.94 0.91
CA LEU A 247 5.66 -2.68 -0.44
C LEU A 247 5.21 -1.22 -0.55
N GLY A 248 5.41 -0.61 -1.71
CA GLY A 248 4.93 0.75 -1.99
C GLY A 248 3.86 0.73 -3.06
N SER A 249 2.69 1.30 -2.77
CA SER A 249 1.62 1.50 -3.76
C SER A 249 0.88 2.78 -3.44
N ASP A 250 0.53 3.56 -4.48
CA ASP A 250 -0.31 4.76 -4.38
C ASP A 250 0.22 5.83 -3.40
N GLY A 251 1.55 5.89 -3.22
CA GLY A 251 2.16 6.79 -2.25
C GLY A 251 2.07 6.34 -0.80
N VAL A 252 1.49 5.17 -0.52
CA VAL A 252 1.40 4.55 0.80
C VAL A 252 2.39 3.39 0.90
N GLN A 253 3.02 3.24 2.07
CA GLN A 253 3.82 2.07 2.40
C GLN A 253 2.93 1.01 3.06
N TYR A 254 3.08 -0.24 2.64
CA TYR A 254 2.42 -1.40 3.22
C TYR A 254 3.48 -2.26 3.88
N LEU A 255 3.31 -2.53 5.17
CA LEU A 255 4.20 -3.41 5.93
C LEU A 255 3.46 -4.70 6.24
N VAL A 256 3.99 -5.81 5.74
CA VAL A 256 3.61 -7.16 6.16
C VAL A 256 4.56 -7.54 7.29
N GLN A 257 4.06 -7.61 8.51
CA GLN A 257 4.81 -7.95 9.73
C GLN A 257 4.19 -9.19 10.36
N GLY A 258 4.59 -10.36 9.88
CA GLY A 258 4.13 -11.66 10.34
C GLY A 258 5.24 -12.51 10.98
N LEU A 259 6.22 -11.86 11.63
CA LEU A 259 7.38 -12.52 12.25
C LEU A 259 7.24 -12.68 13.77
N GLY A 260 6.03 -12.60 14.32
CA GLY A 260 5.77 -12.49 15.74
C GLY A 260 6.08 -13.73 16.59
N GLY A 261 6.24 -14.91 15.99
CA GLY A 261 6.63 -16.10 16.74
C GLY A 261 6.00 -17.42 16.32
N ALA A 262 4.90 -17.44 15.57
CA ALA A 262 4.23 -18.69 15.21
C ALA A 262 5.04 -19.54 14.23
N SER A 263 5.52 -18.96 13.13
CA SER A 263 6.43 -19.62 12.18
C SER A 263 7.01 -18.60 11.21
N VAL A 264 8.04 -18.99 10.44
CA VAL A 264 8.55 -18.20 9.31
C VAL A 264 8.37 -19.00 8.04
N ARG A 265 7.88 -18.34 6.98
CA ARG A 265 7.62 -19.00 5.69
C ARG A 265 8.56 -18.48 4.61
N VAL A 266 8.67 -19.23 3.53
CA VAL A 266 9.46 -18.81 2.36
C VAL A 266 8.69 -17.79 1.54
N MET A 267 9.43 -16.88 0.90
CA MET A 267 8.83 -15.94 -0.06
C MET A 267 8.23 -16.69 -1.26
N GLY A 268 7.11 -16.18 -1.74
CA GLY A 268 6.58 -16.50 -3.06
C GLY A 268 7.28 -15.71 -4.18
N THR A 269 6.58 -15.47 -5.25
CA THR A 269 7.07 -14.59 -6.33
C THR A 269 7.01 -13.14 -5.88
N THR A 270 8.17 -12.48 -5.84
CA THR A 270 8.27 -11.08 -5.41
C THR A 270 7.47 -10.15 -6.32
N LEU A 271 6.58 -9.37 -5.72
CA LEU A 271 5.80 -8.36 -6.43
C LEU A 271 6.69 -7.19 -6.88
N PRO A 272 6.37 -6.52 -8.00
CA PRO A 272 7.10 -5.33 -8.44
C PRO A 272 7.11 -4.18 -7.43
N SER A 273 6.07 -4.07 -6.60
CA SER A 273 5.94 -3.08 -5.53
C SER A 273 6.76 -3.40 -4.27
N SER A 274 7.34 -4.60 -4.18
CA SER A 274 8.17 -5.02 -3.04
C SER A 274 9.49 -4.25 -3.02
N GLN A 275 9.78 -3.64 -1.87
CA GLN A 275 10.97 -2.82 -1.66
C GLN A 275 11.98 -3.52 -0.74
N VAL A 276 11.49 -4.14 0.32
CA VAL A 276 12.26 -4.95 1.27
C VAL A 276 11.51 -6.24 1.55
N ALA A 277 12.22 -7.36 1.60
CA ALA A 277 11.66 -8.66 1.93
C ALA A 277 12.64 -9.46 2.80
N TRP A 278 12.12 -10.11 3.86
CA TRP A 278 12.90 -10.85 4.84
C TRP A 278 12.16 -12.09 5.33
N THR A 279 12.89 -13.21 5.37
CA THR A 279 12.42 -14.49 5.92
C THR A 279 13.51 -15.18 6.77
N GLY A 280 14.46 -14.39 7.27
CA GLY A 280 15.66 -14.92 7.94
C GLY A 280 15.46 -15.26 9.41
N GLY A 281 14.29 -15.04 9.99
CA GLY A 281 13.98 -15.32 11.40
C GLY A 281 12.81 -14.49 11.92
N PHE A 282 12.54 -14.61 13.20
CA PHE A 282 11.48 -13.89 13.90
C PHE A 282 11.86 -12.45 14.23
N GLY A 283 10.86 -11.59 14.45
CA GLY A 283 11.09 -10.18 14.70
C GLY A 283 9.82 -9.38 14.95
N ALA A 284 10.00 -8.09 15.18
CA ALA A 284 8.94 -7.12 15.37
C ALA A 284 9.35 -5.74 14.86
N THR A 285 8.39 -4.84 14.71
CA THR A 285 8.64 -3.47 14.28
C THR A 285 8.41 -2.50 15.43
N LEU A 286 9.39 -1.61 15.67
CA LEU A 286 9.30 -0.51 16.61
C LEU A 286 8.89 0.76 15.86
N GLY A 287 7.75 1.34 16.22
CA GLY A 287 7.35 2.70 15.84
C GLY A 287 7.81 3.72 16.89
N GLU A 288 8.51 4.75 16.48
CA GLU A 288 8.95 5.85 17.35
C GLU A 288 8.52 7.19 16.77
N LEU A 289 7.71 7.95 17.52
CA LEU A 289 7.38 9.34 17.19
C LEU A 289 8.27 10.28 18.01
N ARG A 290 9.14 11.04 17.35
CA ARG A 290 10.02 12.04 17.94
C ARG A 290 9.75 13.40 17.32
N GLY A 291 9.19 14.32 18.11
CA GLY A 291 8.61 15.54 17.54
C GLY A 291 7.55 15.16 16.53
N ASP A 292 7.70 15.65 15.30
CA ASP A 292 6.74 15.36 14.21
C ASP A 292 7.16 14.18 13.33
N ILE A 293 8.25 13.49 13.63
CA ILE A 293 8.79 12.43 12.78
C ILE A 293 8.43 11.06 13.35
N LEU A 294 7.71 10.26 12.57
CA LEU A 294 7.39 8.87 12.88
C LEU A 294 8.33 7.93 12.12
N THR A 295 9.04 7.09 12.85
CA THR A 295 9.98 6.11 12.29
C THR A 295 9.55 4.69 12.68
N PHE A 296 9.51 3.79 11.71
CA PHE A 296 9.32 2.36 11.90
C PHE A 296 10.66 1.68 11.67
N THR A 297 11.15 0.94 12.66
CA THR A 297 12.36 0.13 12.52
C THR A 297 12.02 -1.32 12.82
N THR A 298 12.21 -2.19 11.86
CA THR A 298 11.98 -3.64 12.01
C THR A 298 13.26 -4.33 12.40
N TRP A 299 13.20 -5.09 13.48
CA TRP A 299 14.31 -5.84 14.05
C TRP A 299 14.03 -7.34 14.03
N SER A 300 15.04 -8.12 13.70
CA SER A 300 15.08 -9.54 14.02
C SER A 300 15.50 -9.75 15.47
N VAL A 301 15.08 -10.85 16.08
CA VAL A 301 15.44 -11.22 17.48
C VAL A 301 16.95 -11.34 17.73
N ASP A 302 17.76 -11.55 16.69
CA ASP A 302 19.22 -11.57 16.80
C ASP A 302 19.87 -10.16 16.82
N GLY A 303 19.05 -9.09 16.75
CA GLY A 303 19.48 -7.70 16.76
C GLY A 303 19.81 -7.13 15.38
N THR A 304 19.49 -7.84 14.30
CA THR A 304 19.65 -7.32 12.94
C THR A 304 18.53 -6.33 12.62
N VAL A 305 18.86 -5.13 12.12
CA VAL A 305 17.91 -4.20 11.53
C VAL A 305 17.54 -4.73 10.14
N ILE A 306 16.28 -5.09 9.97
CA ILE A 306 15.73 -5.60 8.70
C ILE A 306 15.40 -4.43 7.77
N ASP A 307 14.73 -3.40 8.31
CA ASP A 307 14.27 -2.25 7.54
C ASP A 307 14.06 -1.02 8.44
N THR A 308 14.06 0.16 7.83
CA THR A 308 13.68 1.41 8.48
C THR A 308 12.84 2.25 7.52
N VAL A 309 11.66 2.66 7.98
CA VAL A 309 10.74 3.57 7.26
C VAL A 309 10.57 4.82 8.09
N ARG A 310 10.72 5.98 7.47
CA ARG A 310 10.51 7.28 8.12
C ARG A 310 9.37 8.02 7.44
N LEU A 311 8.43 8.49 8.24
CA LEU A 311 7.33 9.35 7.84
C LEU A 311 7.51 10.73 8.49
N ASP A 312 7.27 11.77 7.71
CA ASP A 312 7.33 13.16 8.15
C ASP A 312 5.98 13.83 7.84
N PRO A 313 5.21 14.32 8.82
CA PRO A 313 3.88 14.89 8.60
C PRO A 313 3.92 16.22 7.84
N THR A 314 5.01 16.97 7.95
CA THR A 314 5.17 18.22 7.18
C THR A 314 5.18 17.95 5.68
N ARG A 315 5.59 16.74 5.31
CA ARG A 315 5.57 16.21 3.96
C ARG A 315 4.16 15.92 3.45
N GLN A 316 3.27 15.42 4.31
CA GLN A 316 1.89 15.10 3.93
C GLN A 316 1.03 16.34 3.79
N LEU A 317 1.27 17.36 4.60
CA LEU A 317 0.62 18.67 4.49
C LEU A 317 1.05 19.42 3.22
N SER A 318 2.19 19.04 2.62
CA SER A 318 2.70 19.57 1.34
C SER A 318 2.38 18.68 0.13
N VAL A 319 1.70 17.54 0.31
CA VAL A 319 1.15 16.78 -0.82
C VAL A 319 0.12 17.69 -1.49
N GLU A 320 0.50 18.22 -2.63
CA GLU A 320 -0.40 18.96 -3.50
C GLU A 320 -1.68 18.15 -3.68
N PRO A 321 -2.85 18.76 -3.57
CA PRO A 321 -4.10 18.02 -3.63
C PRO A 321 -4.11 17.21 -4.92
N MET A 322 -4.25 15.89 -4.80
CA MET A 322 -4.47 15.05 -5.97
C MET A 322 -5.62 15.64 -6.76
N GLN A 323 -5.40 15.94 -8.04
CA GLN A 323 -6.42 16.56 -8.88
C GLN A 323 -7.60 15.62 -9.12
N ILE A 324 -7.31 14.32 -9.24
CA ILE A 324 -8.29 13.23 -9.20
C ILE A 324 -7.71 12.20 -8.22
N ARG A 325 -8.50 11.82 -7.22
CA ARG A 325 -8.12 10.78 -6.25
C ARG A 325 -8.71 9.45 -6.67
N TYR A 326 -8.07 8.36 -6.26
CA TYR A 326 -8.76 7.06 -6.25
C TYR A 326 -10.10 7.19 -5.49
N GLY A 327 -11.13 6.52 -5.98
CA GLY A 327 -12.47 6.67 -5.45
C GLY A 327 -13.21 7.94 -5.92
N SER A 328 -12.69 8.69 -6.88
CA SER A 328 -13.39 9.86 -7.46
C SER A 328 -14.59 9.45 -8.33
N THR A 329 -15.48 10.42 -8.59
CA THR A 329 -16.62 10.21 -9.50
C THR A 329 -16.18 10.38 -10.96
N TRP A 330 -16.61 9.44 -11.79
CA TRP A 330 -16.38 9.42 -13.23
C TRP A 330 -17.72 9.40 -13.98
N SER A 331 -17.76 10.01 -15.16
CA SER A 331 -18.84 9.78 -16.12
C SER A 331 -18.58 8.48 -16.85
N VAL A 332 -19.52 7.52 -16.80
CA VAL A 332 -19.42 6.20 -17.43
C VAL A 332 -20.44 6.07 -18.54
N LEU A 333 -19.99 5.72 -19.74
CA LEU A 333 -20.90 5.44 -20.85
C LEU A 333 -21.69 4.15 -20.58
N GLY A 334 -22.99 4.18 -20.88
CA GLY A 334 -23.84 3.00 -20.70
C GLY A 334 -23.25 1.75 -21.35
N LEU A 335 -23.31 0.62 -20.62
CA LEU A 335 -22.70 -0.64 -21.03
C LEU A 335 -23.16 -1.08 -22.42
N GLY A 336 -22.21 -1.53 -23.25
CA GLY A 336 -22.47 -1.96 -24.61
C GLY A 336 -22.74 -0.81 -25.60
N GLN A 337 -22.72 0.45 -25.15
CA GLN A 337 -22.76 1.60 -26.04
C GLN A 337 -21.35 1.97 -26.52
N LEU A 338 -21.27 2.56 -27.70
CA LEU A 338 -20.02 3.05 -28.26
C LEU A 338 -20.06 4.58 -28.30
N PRO A 339 -19.02 5.26 -27.82
CA PRO A 339 -18.94 6.70 -27.94
C PRO A 339 -18.63 7.08 -29.42
N ASP A 340 -18.92 8.32 -29.79
CA ASP A 340 -18.43 8.84 -31.06
C ASP A 340 -16.91 9.11 -31.02
N GLY A 341 -16.32 9.45 -32.19
CA GLY A 341 -14.87 9.59 -32.35
C GLY A 341 -14.24 10.77 -31.60
N ALA A 342 -15.04 11.60 -30.92
CA ALA A 342 -14.56 12.77 -30.16
C ALA A 342 -14.64 12.58 -28.64
N TRP A 343 -15.05 11.41 -28.19
CA TRP A 343 -15.35 11.13 -26.78
C TRP A 343 -14.22 11.45 -25.80
N ALA A 344 -12.97 11.34 -26.19
CA ALA A 344 -11.82 11.66 -25.36
C ALA A 344 -11.41 13.15 -25.39
N GLN A 345 -12.04 13.96 -26.24
CA GLN A 345 -11.69 15.38 -26.42
C GLN A 345 -12.27 16.26 -25.30
N PRO A 346 -11.60 17.38 -24.95
CA PRO A 346 -12.19 18.44 -24.15
C PRO A 346 -13.47 18.96 -24.79
N GLY A 347 -14.48 19.28 -23.92
CA GLY A 347 -15.75 19.85 -24.40
C GLY A 347 -16.72 18.84 -25.05
N TYR A 348 -16.40 17.56 -25.05
CA TYR A 348 -17.36 16.51 -25.39
C TYR A 348 -18.53 16.51 -24.37
N ASP A 349 -19.75 16.43 -24.86
CA ASP A 349 -20.95 16.39 -24.01
C ASP A 349 -21.18 14.96 -23.50
N ASP A 350 -20.73 14.70 -22.28
CA ASP A 350 -20.93 13.45 -21.53
C ASP A 350 -22.05 13.54 -20.49
N SER A 351 -22.92 14.56 -20.60
CA SER A 351 -24.03 14.76 -19.66
C SER A 351 -25.04 13.59 -19.63
N ALA A 352 -25.08 12.79 -20.68
CA ALA A 352 -25.88 11.58 -20.74
C ALA A 352 -25.21 10.33 -20.14
N TRP A 353 -23.90 10.44 -19.76
CA TRP A 353 -23.19 9.35 -19.13
C TRP A 353 -23.54 9.27 -17.64
N ALA A 354 -23.49 8.05 -17.06
CA ALA A 354 -23.84 7.86 -15.67
C ALA A 354 -22.70 8.31 -14.74
N PRO A 355 -22.96 9.21 -13.76
CA PRO A 355 -21.97 9.49 -12.74
C PRO A 355 -21.78 8.27 -11.85
N SER A 356 -20.56 7.77 -11.74
CA SER A 356 -20.23 6.54 -11.03
C SER A 356 -19.00 6.76 -10.13
N LEU A 357 -19.11 6.34 -8.89
CA LEU A 357 -17.99 6.44 -7.92
C LEU A 357 -17.04 5.28 -8.15
N ALA A 358 -15.76 5.57 -8.35
CA ALA A 358 -14.73 4.54 -8.50
C ALA A 358 -14.42 3.86 -7.14
N PRO A 359 -13.88 2.63 -7.13
CA PRO A 359 -13.68 1.75 -8.28
C PRO A 359 -14.98 1.30 -8.92
N ILE A 360 -14.98 1.27 -10.24
CA ILE A 360 -16.16 0.99 -11.09
C ILE A 360 -15.95 -0.34 -11.80
N GLY A 361 -16.95 -1.22 -11.84
CA GLY A 361 -16.77 -2.52 -12.49
C GLY A 361 -17.91 -3.48 -12.23
N TRP A 362 -17.61 -4.77 -12.20
CA TRP A 362 -18.53 -5.86 -11.84
C TRP A 362 -17.77 -7.10 -11.38
N GLY A 363 -18.50 -8.06 -10.79
CA GLY A 363 -17.98 -9.39 -10.47
C GLY A 363 -17.22 -9.46 -9.15
N ILE A 364 -16.24 -10.37 -9.07
CA ILE A 364 -15.54 -10.74 -7.82
C ILE A 364 -14.66 -9.63 -7.26
N LEU A 365 -14.33 -8.62 -8.04
CA LEU A 365 -13.45 -7.53 -7.65
C LEU A 365 -14.13 -6.47 -6.75
N ALA A 366 -15.42 -6.68 -6.41
CA ALA A 366 -16.21 -5.87 -5.49
C ALA A 366 -16.06 -4.35 -5.71
N PRO A 367 -16.44 -3.81 -6.87
CA PRO A 367 -16.38 -2.37 -7.15
C PRO A 367 -17.34 -1.58 -6.23
N ILE A 368 -17.03 -0.29 -5.97
CA ILE A 368 -17.97 0.61 -5.28
C ILE A 368 -19.20 0.87 -6.15
N THR A 369 -18.99 1.13 -7.45
CA THR A 369 -20.09 1.14 -8.41
C THR A 369 -20.10 -0.17 -9.18
N ASP A 370 -21.03 -1.06 -8.82
CA ASP A 370 -21.28 -2.31 -9.53
C ASP A 370 -22.18 -2.05 -10.73
N LEU A 371 -21.64 -2.28 -11.92
CA LEU A 371 -22.37 -2.08 -13.18
C LEU A 371 -23.29 -3.25 -13.53
N ASP A 372 -23.08 -4.43 -12.89
CA ASP A 372 -23.87 -5.67 -13.04
C ASP A 372 -24.39 -5.93 -14.46
N PRO A 373 -23.52 -6.09 -15.47
CA PRO A 373 -23.96 -6.23 -16.85
C PRO A 373 -24.61 -7.57 -17.10
N ALA A 374 -25.83 -7.57 -17.67
CA ALA A 374 -26.48 -8.80 -18.12
C ALA A 374 -25.67 -9.54 -19.20
N VAL A 375 -24.88 -8.81 -19.97
CA VAL A 375 -23.88 -9.30 -20.94
C VAL A 375 -22.64 -8.40 -20.79
N PRO A 376 -21.51 -8.93 -20.29
CA PRO A 376 -20.30 -8.15 -20.13
C PRO A 376 -19.82 -7.56 -21.47
N PRO A 377 -19.59 -6.24 -21.55
CA PRO A 377 -19.02 -5.64 -22.75
C PRO A 377 -17.51 -5.88 -22.81
N VAL A 378 -16.95 -5.88 -24.02
CA VAL A 378 -15.49 -5.94 -24.19
C VAL A 378 -14.82 -4.64 -23.78
N ALA A 379 -15.48 -3.50 -23.95
CA ALA A 379 -14.94 -2.19 -23.60
C ALA A 379 -15.91 -1.35 -22.78
N VAL A 380 -15.40 -0.61 -21.81
CA VAL A 380 -16.12 0.38 -20.98
C VAL A 380 -15.36 1.72 -21.04
N TYR A 381 -16.10 2.82 -21.14
CA TYR A 381 -15.54 4.15 -21.36
C TYR A 381 -15.83 5.05 -20.15
N HIS A 382 -14.77 5.71 -19.67
CA HIS A 382 -14.77 6.53 -18.46
C HIS A 382 -14.22 7.92 -18.78
N ARG A 383 -14.82 8.96 -18.20
CA ARG A 383 -14.36 10.36 -18.35
C ARG A 383 -14.44 11.09 -17.04
N THR A 384 -13.49 11.99 -16.83
CA THR A 384 -13.53 12.97 -15.74
C THR A 384 -12.69 14.19 -16.12
N THR A 385 -12.73 15.24 -15.30
CA THR A 385 -11.97 16.46 -15.54
C THR A 385 -11.23 16.89 -14.27
N PHE A 386 -10.14 17.63 -14.44
CA PHE A 386 -9.41 18.27 -13.35
C PHE A 386 -8.94 19.66 -13.76
N GLU A 387 -8.67 20.53 -12.76
CA GLU A 387 -8.29 21.90 -12.99
C GLU A 387 -6.81 22.14 -12.69
N VAL A 388 -6.15 22.89 -13.57
CA VAL A 388 -4.79 23.39 -13.39
C VAL A 388 -4.85 24.92 -13.25
N ALA A 389 -4.74 25.41 -12.02
CA ALA A 389 -4.91 26.83 -11.74
C ALA A 389 -3.80 27.70 -12.36
N ASP A 390 -2.55 27.24 -12.25
CA ASP A 390 -1.38 27.91 -12.82
C ASP A 390 -0.40 26.88 -13.39
N LEU A 391 -0.41 26.74 -14.72
CA LEU A 391 0.46 25.80 -15.43
C LEU A 391 1.95 26.15 -15.27
N THR A 392 2.30 27.40 -15.00
CA THR A 392 3.71 27.82 -14.85
C THR A 392 4.36 27.23 -13.61
N THR A 393 3.56 26.82 -12.63
CA THR A 393 4.01 26.20 -11.39
C THR A 393 4.08 24.68 -11.48
N VAL A 394 3.53 24.07 -12.54
CA VAL A 394 3.50 22.58 -12.70
C VAL A 394 4.76 22.10 -13.41
N GLY A 395 5.60 21.38 -12.67
CA GLY A 395 6.82 20.76 -13.21
C GLY A 395 6.59 19.37 -13.81
N ALA A 396 5.56 18.65 -13.35
CA ALA A 396 5.21 17.32 -13.86
C ALA A 396 3.75 16.96 -13.58
N ALA A 397 3.21 16.02 -14.36
CA ALA A 397 1.91 15.42 -14.14
C ALA A 397 2.01 13.89 -14.24
N PHE A 398 1.35 13.19 -13.35
CA PHE A 398 1.33 11.75 -13.25
C PHE A 398 -0.10 11.26 -13.22
N ILE A 399 -0.38 10.18 -13.94
CA ILE A 399 -1.66 9.50 -13.93
C ILE A 399 -1.40 8.04 -13.56
N GLU A 400 -2.12 7.54 -12.59
CA GLU A 400 -2.07 6.15 -12.20
C GLU A 400 -3.40 5.51 -12.55
N VAL A 401 -3.37 4.37 -13.21
CA VAL A 401 -4.56 3.65 -13.67
C VAL A 401 -4.54 2.24 -13.10
N LEU A 402 -5.62 1.87 -12.41
CA LEU A 402 -5.97 0.52 -12.01
C LEU A 402 -7.04 0.03 -12.97
N ALA A 403 -6.79 -0.99 -13.76
CA ALA A 403 -7.74 -1.51 -14.72
C ALA A 403 -7.58 -3.02 -14.94
N ASP A 404 -8.69 -3.71 -14.93
CA ASP A 404 -8.82 -5.12 -15.25
C ASP A 404 -9.61 -5.28 -16.57
N ASP A 405 -9.07 -5.85 -17.61
CA ASP A 405 -7.70 -6.42 -17.81
C ASP A 405 -6.72 -5.42 -18.43
N GLY A 406 -7.13 -4.66 -19.42
CA GLY A 406 -6.32 -3.70 -20.17
C GLY A 406 -6.98 -2.34 -20.28
N PHE A 407 -6.20 -1.31 -20.60
CA PHE A 407 -6.71 0.05 -20.74
C PHE A 407 -5.92 0.90 -21.74
N VAL A 408 -6.56 1.95 -22.24
CA VAL A 408 -5.90 3.11 -22.88
C VAL A 408 -6.36 4.38 -22.17
N ALA A 409 -5.41 5.23 -21.81
CA ALA A 409 -5.65 6.54 -21.20
C ALA A 409 -5.36 7.68 -22.20
N TYR A 410 -6.23 8.67 -22.21
CA TYR A 410 -6.14 9.86 -23.04
C TYR A 410 -6.21 11.12 -22.18
N LEU A 411 -5.29 12.04 -22.38
CA LEU A 411 -5.37 13.38 -21.84
C LEU A 411 -5.67 14.38 -22.93
N ASN A 412 -6.73 15.13 -22.77
CA ASN A 412 -7.19 16.14 -23.72
C ASN A 412 -7.29 15.57 -25.16
N GLY A 413 -7.74 14.32 -25.30
CA GLY A 413 -7.93 13.61 -26.57
C GLY A 413 -6.66 13.00 -27.16
N THR A 414 -5.52 13.11 -26.51
CA THR A 414 -4.26 12.50 -26.94
C THR A 414 -3.96 11.29 -26.07
N GLU A 415 -3.67 10.14 -26.68
CA GLU A 415 -3.23 8.96 -25.94
C GLU A 415 -1.93 9.25 -25.19
N ILE A 416 -1.93 8.99 -23.89
CA ILE A 416 -0.79 9.19 -22.99
C ILE A 416 -0.14 7.87 -22.57
N GLY A 417 -0.89 6.76 -22.67
CA GLY A 417 -0.39 5.44 -22.34
C GLY A 417 -1.47 4.37 -22.41
N ARG A 418 -1.03 3.12 -22.39
CA ARG A 418 -1.90 1.94 -22.35
C ARG A 418 -1.24 0.83 -21.53
N GLY A 419 -2.05 -0.03 -20.93
CA GLY A 419 -1.64 -1.25 -20.25
C GLY A 419 -2.32 -2.47 -20.84
N ASN A 420 -1.58 -3.57 -20.99
CA ASN A 420 -2.09 -4.88 -21.39
C ASN A 420 -2.93 -4.89 -22.69
N LEU A 421 -2.63 -4.02 -23.62
CA LEU A 421 -3.28 -3.93 -24.93
C LEU A 421 -2.28 -4.03 -26.08
N PRO A 422 -2.69 -4.55 -27.25
CA PRO A 422 -1.80 -4.66 -28.40
C PRO A 422 -1.37 -3.28 -28.93
N ALA A 423 -0.26 -3.24 -29.65
CA ALA A 423 0.16 -2.06 -30.39
C ALA A 423 -0.79 -1.75 -31.54
N GLY A 424 -0.90 -0.47 -31.92
CA GLY A 424 -1.72 0.01 -33.03
C GLY A 424 -3.08 0.56 -32.59
N PRO A 425 -4.02 0.76 -33.54
CA PRO A 425 -5.34 1.29 -33.21
C PRO A 425 -6.13 0.33 -32.32
N ILE A 426 -6.72 0.88 -31.26
CA ILE A 426 -7.64 0.14 -30.39
C ILE A 426 -9.06 0.35 -30.92
N LEU A 427 -9.78 -0.75 -31.07
CA LEU A 427 -11.17 -0.79 -31.49
C LEU A 427 -12.05 -1.24 -30.32
N PRO A 428 -13.35 -0.93 -30.33
CA PRO A 428 -14.25 -1.30 -29.23
C PRO A 428 -14.33 -2.81 -28.92
N ASN A 429 -13.90 -3.65 -29.84
CA ASN A 429 -13.83 -5.09 -29.68
C ASN A 429 -12.40 -5.64 -29.56
N THR A 430 -11.40 -4.78 -29.38
CA THR A 430 -10.02 -5.19 -29.11
C THR A 430 -9.99 -5.84 -27.72
N LEU A 431 -9.47 -7.05 -27.62
CA LEU A 431 -9.30 -7.73 -26.35
C LEU A 431 -7.95 -7.35 -25.75
N ALA A 432 -7.87 -7.34 -24.43
CA ALA A 432 -6.61 -7.29 -23.70
C ALA A 432 -5.74 -8.51 -24.02
N THR A 433 -4.43 -8.37 -23.91
CA THR A 433 -3.49 -9.41 -24.33
C THR A 433 -3.42 -10.58 -23.36
N MET A 434 -3.79 -10.35 -22.10
CA MET A 434 -3.83 -11.35 -21.03
C MET A 434 -5.00 -11.06 -20.10
N SER A 435 -5.58 -12.09 -19.50
CA SER A 435 -6.50 -11.96 -18.38
C SER A 435 -5.69 -11.72 -17.09
N VAL A 436 -6.11 -10.77 -16.27
CA VAL A 436 -5.42 -10.32 -15.07
C VAL A 436 -6.35 -10.48 -13.87
N LEU A 437 -6.05 -11.40 -12.96
CA LEU A 437 -6.86 -11.61 -11.76
C LEU A 437 -6.69 -10.48 -10.72
N ILE A 438 -5.51 -9.90 -10.67
CA ILE A 438 -5.17 -8.77 -9.77
C ILE A 438 -4.56 -7.68 -10.65
N PRO A 439 -5.32 -6.62 -11.00
CA PRO A 439 -4.81 -5.58 -11.87
C PRO A 439 -3.71 -4.77 -11.19
N PRO A 440 -2.53 -4.63 -11.83
CA PRO A 440 -1.50 -3.74 -11.33
C PRO A 440 -1.92 -2.28 -11.54
N THR A 441 -1.50 -1.41 -10.62
CA THR A 441 -1.52 0.03 -10.89
C THR A 441 -0.44 0.38 -11.89
N VAL A 442 -0.83 1.04 -12.99
CA VAL A 442 0.09 1.50 -14.03
C VAL A 442 0.28 3.00 -13.93
N SER A 443 1.50 3.45 -13.65
CA SER A 443 1.84 4.87 -13.58
C SER A 443 2.31 5.40 -14.94
N ILE A 444 1.69 6.49 -15.38
CA ILE A 444 1.98 7.18 -16.65
C ILE A 444 2.52 8.56 -16.33
N THR A 445 3.74 8.87 -16.78
CA THR A 445 4.24 10.25 -16.78
C THR A 445 3.64 10.98 -17.98
N VAL A 446 2.91 12.04 -17.71
CA VAL A 446 2.24 12.84 -18.75
C VAL A 446 3.23 13.80 -19.40
N PRO A 447 3.33 13.83 -20.74
CA PRO A 447 4.07 14.90 -21.43
C PRO A 447 3.45 16.26 -21.09
N MET A 448 4.23 17.17 -20.49
CA MET A 448 3.73 18.47 -20.00
C MET A 448 3.11 19.33 -21.12
N GLY A 449 3.48 19.14 -22.37
CA GLY A 449 2.85 19.80 -23.50
C GLY A 449 1.38 19.42 -23.76
N LEU A 450 0.88 18.38 -23.09
CA LEU A 450 -0.52 17.96 -23.14
C LEU A 450 -1.37 18.50 -21.99
N VAL A 451 -0.75 18.98 -20.91
CA VAL A 451 -1.43 19.63 -19.78
C VAL A 451 -1.71 21.07 -20.15
N THR A 452 -2.93 21.54 -19.90
CA THR A 452 -3.35 22.93 -20.17
C THR A 452 -3.75 23.66 -18.89
N GLN A 453 -3.55 24.97 -18.86
CA GLN A 453 -4.11 25.79 -17.80
C GLN A 453 -5.65 25.77 -17.89
N GLY A 454 -6.33 25.68 -16.74
CA GLY A 454 -7.77 25.48 -16.66
C GLY A 454 -8.14 23.99 -16.72
N THR A 455 -9.32 23.70 -17.26
CA THR A 455 -9.90 22.35 -17.30
C THR A 455 -9.12 21.42 -18.24
N ASN A 456 -8.71 20.27 -17.70
CA ASN A 456 -8.14 19.14 -18.44
C ASN A 456 -9.11 17.96 -18.40
N THR A 457 -9.20 17.19 -19.47
CA THR A 457 -10.06 16.00 -19.58
C THR A 457 -9.20 14.75 -19.56
N LEU A 458 -9.43 13.87 -18.58
CA LEU A 458 -8.90 12.51 -18.58
C LEU A 458 -10.00 11.54 -19.02
N ALA A 459 -9.69 10.74 -20.03
CA ALA A 459 -10.58 9.73 -20.55
C ALA A 459 -9.86 8.37 -20.60
N VAL A 460 -10.56 7.31 -20.21
CA VAL A 460 -9.98 5.95 -20.16
C VAL A 460 -10.98 4.96 -20.73
N GLU A 461 -10.53 4.12 -21.65
CA GLU A 461 -11.26 2.92 -22.05
C GLU A 461 -10.59 1.69 -21.44
N VAL A 462 -11.43 0.82 -20.84
CA VAL A 462 -10.99 -0.44 -20.21
C VAL A 462 -11.47 -1.59 -21.06
N HIS A 463 -10.61 -2.55 -21.32
CA HIS A 463 -10.86 -3.67 -22.23
C HIS A 463 -10.67 -5.00 -21.54
N GLN A 464 -11.60 -5.92 -21.76
CA GLN A 464 -11.57 -7.29 -21.25
C GLN A 464 -10.67 -8.19 -22.11
N ALA A 465 -10.05 -9.20 -21.51
CA ALA A 465 -9.29 -10.22 -22.24
C ALA A 465 -10.17 -11.29 -22.90
N LYS A 466 -11.44 -11.37 -22.51
CA LYS A 466 -12.42 -12.31 -23.07
C LYS A 466 -13.75 -11.60 -23.33
N VAL A 467 -14.51 -12.13 -24.27
CA VAL A 467 -15.84 -11.59 -24.67
C VAL A 467 -16.89 -11.77 -23.55
N ASP A 468 -16.69 -12.73 -22.67
CA ASP A 468 -17.58 -13.14 -21.58
C ASP A 468 -16.88 -13.10 -20.23
N ASP A 469 -15.98 -12.11 -20.04
CA ASP A 469 -15.28 -11.96 -18.76
C ASP A 469 -16.26 -11.63 -17.62
N THR A 470 -16.03 -12.29 -16.48
CA THR A 470 -16.96 -12.27 -15.36
C THR A 470 -16.66 -11.18 -14.35
N ASP A 471 -15.59 -10.46 -14.54
CA ASP A 471 -15.16 -9.37 -13.66
C ASP A 471 -14.49 -8.24 -14.44
N ALA A 472 -14.52 -7.07 -13.86
CA ALA A 472 -13.82 -5.87 -14.31
C ALA A 472 -13.68 -4.90 -13.15
N ILE A 473 -12.61 -4.11 -13.14
CA ILE A 473 -12.47 -2.99 -12.22
C ILE A 473 -11.71 -1.85 -12.89
N PHE A 474 -12.08 -0.63 -12.55
CA PHE A 474 -11.42 0.59 -12.98
C PHE A 474 -11.38 1.61 -11.85
N ASP A 475 -10.21 2.19 -11.64
CA ASP A 475 -10.00 3.41 -10.88
C ASP A 475 -8.79 4.15 -11.43
N ALA A 476 -8.68 5.46 -11.20
CA ALA A 476 -7.50 6.21 -11.58
C ALA A 476 -7.30 7.47 -10.73
N SER A 477 -6.05 7.92 -10.65
CA SER A 477 -5.68 9.16 -9.97
C SER A 477 -4.87 10.08 -10.88
N VAL A 478 -4.91 11.38 -10.60
CA VAL A 478 -4.09 12.42 -11.24
C VAL A 478 -3.38 13.23 -10.18
N ARG A 479 -2.06 13.31 -10.29
CA ARG A 479 -1.21 14.12 -9.44
C ARG A 479 -0.37 15.10 -10.26
N LEU A 480 -0.33 16.34 -9.82
CA LEU A 480 0.54 17.38 -10.38
C LEU A 480 1.71 17.64 -9.41
N ALA A 481 2.92 17.73 -9.92
CA ALA A 481 4.07 18.19 -9.16
C ALA A 481 4.38 19.64 -9.55
N TYR A 482 4.40 20.54 -8.57
CA TYR A 482 4.45 21.98 -8.79
C TYR A 482 5.85 22.60 -8.74
N THR A 483 6.91 21.81 -8.66
CA THR A 483 8.28 22.35 -8.66
C THR A 483 9.14 21.71 -9.76
N PRO A 484 10.16 22.42 -10.27
CA PRO A 484 11.12 21.84 -11.20
C PRO A 484 11.77 20.60 -10.54
N ARG A 485 11.85 19.49 -11.28
CA ARG A 485 12.51 18.27 -10.78
C ARG A 485 14.00 18.51 -10.54
N LEU A 486 14.53 17.96 -9.47
CA LEU A 486 15.97 17.90 -9.24
C LEU A 486 16.65 17.01 -10.28
N VAL A 487 16.02 15.85 -10.58
CA VAL A 487 16.41 14.95 -11.66
C VAL A 487 15.13 14.51 -12.38
N ALA A 488 15.04 14.76 -13.68
CA ALA A 488 13.88 14.41 -14.49
C ALA A 488 14.07 13.04 -15.15
N SER A 489 12.96 12.33 -15.46
CA SER A 489 12.99 11.24 -16.44
C SER A 489 13.50 11.79 -17.77
N GLY A 490 14.33 11.02 -18.45
CA GLY A 490 15.02 11.49 -19.64
C GLY A 490 16.31 12.27 -19.38
N ALA A 491 16.69 12.51 -18.10
CA ALA A 491 17.96 13.15 -17.76
C ALA A 491 19.17 12.38 -18.29
N GLU A 492 20.27 13.09 -18.49
CA GLU A 492 21.55 12.46 -18.86
C GLU A 492 22.20 11.84 -17.63
N TRP A 493 22.67 10.60 -17.78
CA TRP A 493 23.32 9.82 -16.74
C TRP A 493 24.71 9.40 -17.18
N ARG A 494 25.66 9.47 -16.27
CA ARG A 494 26.92 8.77 -16.36
C ARG A 494 26.70 7.31 -16.01
N TYR A 495 27.29 6.34 -16.79
CA TYR A 495 27.09 4.92 -16.53
C TYR A 495 28.28 4.03 -16.89
N ILE A 496 28.39 2.88 -16.18
CA ILE A 496 29.31 1.78 -16.50
C ILE A 496 28.50 0.52 -16.77
N ASP A 497 28.65 -0.03 -17.98
CA ASP A 497 28.01 -1.25 -18.47
C ASP A 497 29.00 -2.39 -18.76
N THR A 498 30.19 -2.30 -18.18
CA THR A 498 31.27 -3.28 -18.39
C THR A 498 31.22 -4.46 -17.44
N GLY A 499 30.42 -4.39 -16.37
CA GLY A 499 30.41 -5.37 -15.27
C GLY A 499 31.58 -5.27 -14.30
N VAL A 500 32.47 -4.30 -14.49
CA VAL A 500 33.57 -4.02 -13.58
C VAL A 500 33.09 -3.03 -12.54
N ALA A 501 33.11 -3.46 -11.27
CA ALA A 501 32.68 -2.61 -10.16
C ALA A 501 33.55 -1.35 -10.06
N PRO A 502 32.94 -0.17 -9.90
CA PRO A 502 33.69 1.05 -9.60
C PRO A 502 34.32 1.00 -8.20
N ALA A 503 35.15 1.98 -7.88
CA ALA A 503 35.73 2.11 -6.54
C ALA A 503 34.60 2.29 -5.48
N ALA A 504 34.85 1.88 -4.23
CA ALA A 504 33.85 1.90 -3.14
C ALA A 504 33.21 3.29 -2.87
N SER A 505 33.88 4.37 -3.25
CA SER A 505 33.36 5.74 -3.12
C SER A 505 32.48 6.20 -4.31
N TRP A 506 32.17 5.33 -5.23
CA TRP A 506 31.49 5.65 -6.50
C TRP A 506 30.15 6.41 -6.33
N ASN A 507 29.47 6.20 -5.23
CA ASN A 507 28.16 6.79 -4.92
C ASN A 507 28.25 8.12 -4.15
N THR A 508 29.45 8.66 -3.92
CA THR A 508 29.68 9.93 -3.21
C THR A 508 29.96 11.09 -4.15
N SER A 509 29.74 12.32 -3.68
CA SER A 509 30.02 13.54 -4.45
C SER A 509 31.52 13.76 -4.74
N ALA A 510 32.43 13.15 -3.95
CA ALA A 510 33.87 13.29 -4.13
C ALA A 510 34.44 12.39 -5.23
N PHE A 511 33.66 11.46 -5.78
CA PHE A 511 34.10 10.54 -6.84
C PHE A 511 34.01 11.22 -8.21
N SER A 512 35.11 11.14 -9.04
CA SER A 512 35.04 11.54 -10.44
C SER A 512 34.51 10.41 -11.32
N ASP A 513 33.53 10.74 -12.15
CA ASP A 513 32.92 9.86 -13.14
C ASP A 513 33.17 10.33 -14.60
N ASP A 514 34.22 11.16 -14.81
CA ASP A 514 34.54 11.74 -16.11
C ASP A 514 34.78 10.68 -17.19
N ASP A 515 35.33 9.52 -16.80
CA ASP A 515 35.60 8.39 -17.68
C ASP A 515 34.37 7.51 -17.96
N TRP A 516 33.24 7.76 -17.31
CA TRP A 516 32.01 7.01 -17.52
C TRP A 516 31.34 7.42 -18.82
N LYS A 517 30.59 6.49 -19.43
CA LYS A 517 29.75 6.80 -20.58
C LYS A 517 28.63 7.75 -20.18
N LEU A 518 28.11 8.50 -21.15
CA LEU A 518 26.98 9.43 -20.96
C LEU A 518 25.81 8.99 -21.84
N GLY A 519 24.59 9.07 -21.29
CA GLY A 519 23.39 8.78 -22.04
C GLY A 519 22.11 9.24 -21.34
N ALA A 520 21.09 9.58 -22.11
CA ALA A 520 19.78 9.96 -21.59
C ALA A 520 18.99 8.74 -21.14
N SER A 521 18.26 8.85 -20.01
CA SER A 521 17.32 7.81 -19.57
C SER A 521 16.03 7.81 -20.41
N PRO A 522 15.25 6.72 -20.43
CA PRO A 522 15.56 5.41 -19.89
C PRO A 522 16.78 4.75 -20.55
N LEU A 523 17.70 4.23 -19.71
CA LEU A 523 18.86 3.48 -20.18
C LEU A 523 18.59 1.99 -20.09
N GLY A 524 19.00 1.22 -21.10
CA GLY A 524 18.74 -0.22 -21.07
C GLY A 524 19.00 -0.92 -22.39
N TYR A 525 18.44 -2.11 -22.52
CA TYR A 525 18.42 -2.89 -23.76
C TYR A 525 17.21 -3.84 -23.79
N GLY A 526 16.75 -4.19 -25.00
CA GLY A 526 15.72 -5.20 -25.23
C GLY A 526 14.29 -4.78 -24.87
N VAL A 527 14.06 -3.52 -24.54
CA VAL A 527 12.75 -2.88 -24.29
C VAL A 527 12.68 -1.54 -25.01
N ASP A 528 11.49 -1.07 -25.34
CA ASP A 528 11.23 0.22 -25.98
C ASP A 528 10.15 1.00 -25.20
N PRO A 529 10.17 2.32 -25.19
CA PRO A 529 11.21 3.20 -25.72
C PRO A 529 12.41 3.32 -24.76
N LEU A 530 13.61 3.49 -25.32
CA LEU A 530 14.83 3.82 -24.58
C LEU A 530 15.37 5.18 -25.04
N GLY A 531 15.87 5.98 -24.11
CA GLY A 531 16.67 7.16 -24.39
C GLY A 531 18.08 6.76 -24.85
N THR A 532 18.66 5.73 -24.20
CA THR A 532 19.98 5.22 -24.54
C THR A 532 20.03 3.69 -24.46
N ALA A 533 20.45 3.06 -25.56
CA ALA A 533 20.79 1.63 -25.54
C ALA A 533 22.20 1.43 -24.97
N ILE A 534 22.29 0.66 -23.87
CA ILE A 534 23.56 0.37 -23.18
C ILE A 534 24.09 -1.03 -23.54
N GLY A 535 25.36 -1.29 -23.24
CA GLY A 535 25.98 -2.58 -23.44
C GLY A 535 25.59 -3.60 -22.36
N TYR A 536 25.76 -4.88 -22.68
CA TYR A 536 25.51 -5.99 -21.75
C TYR A 536 26.71 -6.97 -21.64
N GLY A 537 27.91 -6.51 -22.06
CA GLY A 537 29.07 -7.38 -22.25
C GLY A 537 29.00 -8.15 -23.58
N GLY A 538 30.08 -8.67 -24.08
CA GLY A 538 30.13 -9.31 -25.42
C GLY A 538 29.42 -10.66 -25.57
N ASN A 539 28.82 -11.23 -24.51
CA ASN A 539 28.23 -12.55 -24.50
C ASN A 539 26.72 -12.51 -24.14
N ALA A 540 25.85 -12.74 -25.12
CA ALA A 540 24.40 -12.70 -24.95
C ALA A 540 23.86 -13.84 -24.03
N ALA A 541 24.60 -14.93 -23.85
CA ALA A 541 24.23 -16.03 -22.96
C ALA A 541 24.76 -15.85 -21.52
N ASN A 542 25.65 -14.87 -21.31
CA ASN A 542 26.20 -14.54 -19.99
C ASN A 542 26.50 -13.04 -19.97
N ARG A 543 25.47 -12.26 -19.82
CA ARG A 543 25.54 -10.78 -19.84
C ARG A 543 26.04 -10.27 -18.49
N THR A 544 26.59 -9.06 -18.45
CA THR A 544 27.05 -8.42 -17.20
C THR A 544 25.94 -8.34 -16.18
N PRO A 545 26.12 -8.84 -14.93
CA PRO A 545 25.08 -8.83 -13.90
C PRO A 545 24.64 -7.43 -13.50
N THR A 546 25.59 -6.51 -13.36
CA THR A 546 25.35 -5.18 -12.77
C THR A 546 25.79 -4.06 -13.70
N THR A 547 24.98 -2.99 -13.70
CA THR A 547 25.26 -1.70 -14.36
C THR A 547 25.11 -0.60 -13.31
N TRP A 548 26.04 0.37 -13.33
CA TRP A 548 26.07 1.50 -12.38
C TRP A 548 25.75 2.80 -13.11
N PHE A 549 25.00 3.67 -12.42
CA PHE A 549 24.52 4.95 -12.95
C PHE A 549 24.79 6.06 -11.93
N ARG A 550 25.12 7.26 -12.42
CA ARG A 550 25.30 8.46 -11.61
C ARG A 550 24.73 9.67 -12.34
N ASN A 551 24.12 10.56 -11.57
CA ASN A 551 23.71 11.89 -12.05
C ASN A 551 24.09 12.92 -10.99
N THR A 552 24.66 14.05 -11.42
CA THR A 552 24.96 15.21 -10.57
C THR A 552 23.94 16.29 -10.86
N PHE A 553 23.32 16.81 -9.83
CA PHE A 553 22.30 17.85 -9.89
C PHE A 553 22.52 18.90 -8.80
N SER A 554 22.03 20.12 -9.02
CA SER A 554 22.21 21.22 -8.07
C SER A 554 20.96 21.48 -7.24
N VAL A 555 21.17 21.69 -5.93
CA VAL A 555 20.17 22.14 -4.98
C VAL A 555 20.58 23.52 -4.49
N PRO A 556 19.96 24.61 -4.93
CA PRO A 556 20.37 25.96 -4.53
C PRO A 556 20.21 26.20 -3.02
N ASP A 557 19.10 25.76 -2.46
CA ASP A 557 18.74 25.92 -1.05
C ASP A 557 18.07 24.64 -0.51
N PRO A 558 18.83 23.77 0.19
CA PRO A 558 18.27 22.57 0.78
C PRO A 558 17.24 22.84 1.87
N SER A 559 17.26 24.01 2.52
CA SER A 559 16.29 24.36 3.56
C SER A 559 14.89 24.66 3.00
N ALA A 560 14.80 24.86 1.69
CA ALA A 560 13.52 24.98 0.98
C ALA A 560 12.90 23.63 0.61
N LEU A 561 13.64 22.51 0.81
CA LEU A 561 13.12 21.17 0.56
C LEU A 561 12.41 20.64 1.83
N ASN A 562 11.11 20.44 1.74
CA ASN A 562 10.38 19.77 2.82
C ASN A 562 10.60 18.26 2.75
N ALA A 563 10.49 17.68 1.56
CA ALA A 563 10.80 16.31 1.25
C ALA A 563 11.15 16.17 -0.24
N VAL A 564 11.74 15.04 -0.63
CA VAL A 564 12.00 14.73 -2.05
C VAL A 564 11.44 13.35 -2.37
N ILE A 565 10.60 13.28 -3.40
CA ILE A 565 10.14 12.01 -3.94
C ILE A 565 11.23 11.44 -4.83
N LEU A 566 11.65 10.21 -4.53
CA LEU A 566 12.45 9.37 -5.41
C LEU A 566 11.51 8.41 -6.14
N ARG A 567 11.55 8.41 -7.46
CA ARG A 567 10.89 7.43 -8.31
C ARG A 567 11.93 6.66 -9.09
N VAL A 568 11.84 5.34 -9.04
CA VAL A 568 12.75 4.44 -9.73
C VAL A 568 11.97 3.51 -10.64
N ARG A 569 12.37 3.46 -11.88
CA ARG A 569 11.91 2.49 -12.85
C ARG A 569 13.04 1.52 -13.14
N ARG A 570 12.83 0.26 -12.84
CA ARG A 570 13.88 -0.75 -12.86
C ARG A 570 13.39 -2.09 -13.42
N GLU A 571 14.34 -2.81 -13.95
CA GLU A 571 14.24 -4.23 -14.31
C GLU A 571 15.61 -4.87 -13.97
N ASP A 572 15.72 -5.76 -13.02
CA ASP A 572 15.07 -6.54 -12.06
C ASP A 572 15.29 -6.04 -10.63
N GLY A 573 16.52 -5.93 -10.15
CA GLY A 573 16.91 -5.43 -8.83
C GLY A 573 17.67 -4.10 -8.91
N ALA A 574 17.49 -3.20 -7.93
CA ALA A 574 18.24 -1.96 -7.86
C ALA A 574 18.44 -1.46 -6.44
N ALA A 575 19.49 -0.64 -6.25
CA ALA A 575 19.67 0.18 -5.06
C ALA A 575 20.08 1.59 -5.46
N VAL A 576 19.67 2.59 -4.65
CA VAL A 576 19.85 4.02 -4.93
C VAL A 576 20.47 4.73 -3.72
N TRP A 577 21.40 5.62 -3.99
CA TRP A 577 22.09 6.44 -2.99
C TRP A 577 21.94 7.92 -3.31
N ILE A 578 21.83 8.75 -2.27
CA ILE A 578 21.99 10.20 -2.34
C ILE A 578 23.24 10.57 -1.54
N ASN A 579 24.19 11.22 -2.17
CA ASN A 579 25.45 11.67 -1.53
C ASN A 579 26.17 10.59 -0.71
N GLY A 580 26.08 9.33 -1.17
CA GLY A 580 26.73 8.18 -0.51
C GLY A 580 25.88 7.47 0.55
N VAL A 581 24.67 7.98 0.86
CA VAL A 581 23.72 7.35 1.79
C VAL A 581 22.70 6.57 0.97
N GLU A 582 22.51 5.28 1.25
CA GLU A 582 21.50 4.46 0.62
C GLU A 582 20.11 4.95 1.04
N VAL A 583 19.25 5.22 0.07
CA VAL A 583 17.90 5.76 0.29
C VAL A 583 16.80 4.81 -0.17
N TRP A 584 17.16 3.83 -1.00
CA TRP A 584 16.20 2.85 -1.50
C TRP A 584 16.90 1.60 -2.03
N ARG A 585 16.27 0.45 -1.82
CA ARG A 585 16.70 -0.85 -2.35
C ARG A 585 15.48 -1.71 -2.67
N GLY A 586 15.47 -2.35 -3.83
CA GLY A 586 14.40 -3.25 -4.23
C GLY A 586 14.91 -4.47 -4.96
N ASN A 587 14.38 -5.65 -4.62
CA ASN A 587 14.76 -6.96 -5.19
C ASN A 587 16.28 -7.21 -5.17
N LEU A 588 16.93 -6.81 -4.08
CA LEU A 588 18.36 -7.06 -3.81
C LEU A 588 18.57 -7.40 -2.33
N PRO A 589 19.52 -8.28 -1.99
CA PRO A 589 19.91 -8.50 -0.60
C PRO A 589 20.54 -7.23 -0.01
N PRO A 590 20.60 -7.09 1.33
CA PRO A 590 21.17 -5.91 2.01
C PRO A 590 22.59 -5.55 1.55
N ILE A 591 23.36 -6.54 1.15
CA ILE A 591 24.67 -6.36 0.51
C ILE A 591 24.67 -7.21 -0.76
N ALA A 592 24.67 -6.56 -1.92
CA ALA A 592 24.80 -7.23 -3.21
C ALA A 592 26.24 -7.15 -3.70
N ALA A 593 26.83 -8.29 -4.05
CA ALA A 593 28.11 -8.30 -4.72
C ALA A 593 27.96 -7.79 -6.17
N ALA A 594 28.99 -7.19 -6.73
CA ALA A 594 28.96 -6.64 -8.10
C ALA A 594 28.63 -7.67 -9.20
N ASP A 595 28.79 -8.95 -8.91
CA ASP A 595 28.45 -10.06 -9.81
C ASP A 595 27.17 -10.79 -9.38
N ALA A 596 26.47 -10.33 -8.34
CA ALA A 596 25.21 -10.91 -7.89
C ALA A 596 24.09 -10.65 -8.89
N LEU A 597 23.24 -11.65 -9.08
CA LEU A 597 21.97 -11.48 -9.75
C LEU A 597 20.92 -11.04 -8.74
N ALA A 598 19.91 -10.33 -9.20
CA ALA A 598 18.72 -10.07 -8.38
C ALA A 598 18.02 -11.40 -8.03
N PRO A 599 17.49 -11.56 -6.81
CA PRO A 599 16.85 -12.80 -6.36
C PRO A 599 15.72 -13.26 -7.27
N THR A 600 14.99 -12.33 -7.87
CA THR A 600 13.85 -12.62 -8.77
C THR A 600 14.01 -11.87 -10.09
N ALA A 601 13.82 -12.58 -11.21
CA ALA A 601 13.68 -11.94 -12.51
C ALA A 601 12.21 -11.49 -12.67
N LEU A 602 12.00 -10.22 -13.02
CA LEU A 602 10.67 -9.71 -13.30
C LEU A 602 10.11 -10.34 -14.59
N PRO A 603 8.81 -10.69 -14.66
CA PRO A 603 8.22 -11.27 -15.84
C PRO A 603 8.31 -10.32 -17.05
N LYS A 604 8.66 -10.85 -18.22
CA LYS A 604 8.64 -10.08 -19.48
C LYS A 604 7.23 -9.56 -19.78
N GLY A 605 7.14 -8.29 -20.13
CA GLY A 605 5.87 -7.66 -20.54
C GLY A 605 5.06 -7.08 -19.37
N TRP A 606 5.47 -7.25 -18.14
CA TRP A 606 4.97 -6.42 -17.05
C TRP A 606 5.42 -5.00 -17.34
N ALA A 607 4.43 -4.10 -17.44
CA ALA A 607 4.73 -2.68 -17.45
C ALA A 607 5.59 -2.43 -16.22
N ASP A 608 6.82 -2.06 -16.49
CA ASP A 608 7.89 -1.72 -15.59
C ASP A 608 7.43 -0.51 -14.71
N PRO A 609 6.74 -0.74 -13.57
CA PRO A 609 6.11 0.34 -12.84
C PRO A 609 7.17 1.21 -12.19
N TRP A 610 6.86 2.49 -12.05
CA TRP A 610 7.61 3.36 -11.18
C TRP A 610 7.40 2.92 -9.73
N VAL A 611 8.51 2.65 -9.04
CA VAL A 611 8.51 2.50 -7.57
C VAL A 611 8.80 3.86 -6.98
N GLU A 612 7.99 4.28 -6.01
CA GLU A 612 8.10 5.58 -5.38
C GLU A 612 8.47 5.44 -3.90
N THR A 613 9.40 6.27 -3.44
CA THR A 613 9.74 6.41 -2.03
C THR A 613 10.14 7.85 -1.73
N PHE A 614 10.22 8.17 -0.45
CA PHE A 614 10.62 9.51 -0.02
C PHE A 614 12.05 9.52 0.45
N VAL A 615 12.75 10.59 0.14
CA VAL A 615 14.13 10.84 0.54
C VAL A 615 14.15 12.01 1.52
N ASP A 616 14.85 11.80 2.64
CA ASP A 616 15.05 12.84 3.66
C ASP A 616 15.74 14.07 3.07
N ALA A 617 15.12 15.24 3.21
CA ALA A 617 15.67 16.50 2.75
C ALA A 617 17.04 16.82 3.37
N SER A 618 17.34 16.31 4.57
CA SER A 618 18.64 16.49 5.25
C SER A 618 19.82 15.85 4.55
N LEU A 619 19.57 14.96 3.58
CA LEU A 619 20.63 14.33 2.77
C LEU A 619 21.14 15.24 1.66
N PHE A 620 20.44 16.33 1.35
CA PHE A 620 20.81 17.27 0.30
C PHE A 620 21.67 18.42 0.87
N VAL A 621 22.65 18.83 0.09
CA VAL A 621 23.54 19.95 0.43
C VAL A 621 23.35 21.10 -0.56
N ALA A 622 23.70 22.31 -0.15
CA ALA A 622 23.69 23.45 -1.07
C ALA A 622 24.76 23.26 -2.17
N GLY A 623 24.37 23.47 -3.42
CA GLY A 623 25.20 23.21 -4.58
C GLY A 623 25.05 21.78 -5.12
N ASP A 624 26.14 21.16 -5.55
CA ASP A 624 26.10 19.89 -6.26
C ASP A 624 25.83 18.70 -5.33
N ASN A 625 24.86 17.90 -5.72
CA ASN A 625 24.47 16.66 -5.10
C ASN A 625 24.58 15.52 -6.12
N VAL A 626 24.73 14.29 -5.63
CA VAL A 626 24.84 13.10 -6.48
C VAL A 626 23.74 12.11 -6.12
N VAL A 627 23.00 11.68 -7.14
CA VAL A 627 22.22 10.46 -7.08
C VAL A 627 22.96 9.34 -7.84
N ALA A 628 23.09 8.19 -7.21
CA ALA A 628 23.76 7.04 -7.76
C ALA A 628 22.87 5.80 -7.67
N ALA A 629 22.94 4.92 -8.66
CA ALA A 629 22.15 3.69 -8.68
C ALA A 629 22.96 2.51 -9.23
N GLU A 630 22.76 1.32 -8.65
CA GLU A 630 23.16 0.06 -9.26
C GLU A 630 21.94 -0.75 -9.67
N MET A 631 22.02 -1.38 -10.84
CA MET A 631 20.97 -2.25 -11.37
C MET A 631 21.51 -3.65 -11.54
N HIS A 632 20.81 -4.65 -11.00
CA HIS A 632 21.15 -6.05 -11.08
C HIS A 632 20.09 -6.83 -11.85
N ARG A 633 20.54 -7.70 -12.73
CA ARG A 633 19.65 -8.57 -13.52
C ARG A 633 19.25 -9.81 -12.73
N GLY A 634 18.04 -10.32 -12.97
CA GLY A 634 17.54 -11.52 -12.32
C GLY A 634 18.07 -12.83 -12.90
N THR A 635 18.51 -12.83 -14.17
CA THR A 635 19.11 -14.04 -14.81
C THR A 635 20.31 -13.68 -15.68
N ALA A 636 21.27 -14.59 -15.80
CA ALA A 636 22.49 -14.37 -16.57
C ALA A 636 22.24 -14.18 -18.07
N ASP A 637 21.17 -14.71 -18.61
CA ASP A 637 20.75 -14.64 -20.02
C ASP A 637 19.59 -13.66 -20.26
N GLY A 638 19.12 -12.92 -19.23
CA GLY A 638 18.03 -11.95 -19.33
C GLY A 638 18.17 -11.04 -20.55
N THR A 639 17.12 -10.88 -21.33
CA THR A 639 17.17 -10.19 -22.62
C THR A 639 16.83 -8.72 -22.53
N THR A 640 16.41 -8.26 -21.38
CA THR A 640 15.93 -6.91 -21.10
C THR A 640 16.66 -6.31 -19.91
N LEU A 641 16.79 -5.01 -19.89
CA LEU A 641 17.17 -4.17 -18.74
C LEU A 641 16.65 -2.76 -19.02
N ARG A 642 16.08 -2.14 -18.00
CA ARG A 642 15.64 -0.75 -18.06
C ARG A 642 15.93 -0.06 -16.74
N PHE A 643 16.43 1.16 -16.84
CA PHE A 643 16.65 2.06 -15.71
C PHE A 643 16.17 3.46 -16.07
N ASP A 644 15.37 4.04 -15.22
CA ASP A 644 15.04 5.46 -15.19
C ASP A 644 14.85 5.90 -13.75
N LEU A 645 15.08 7.18 -13.45
CA LEU A 645 14.96 7.69 -12.09
C LEU A 645 14.56 9.16 -12.12
N GLU A 646 13.72 9.54 -11.17
CA GLU A 646 13.30 10.92 -10.95
C GLU A 646 13.52 11.31 -9.48
N LEU A 647 13.90 12.58 -9.27
CA LEU A 647 13.88 13.24 -7.97
C LEU A 647 13.03 14.51 -8.11
N ALA A 648 11.96 14.60 -7.35
CA ALA A 648 11.07 15.74 -7.34
C ALA A 648 10.97 16.30 -5.90
N PRO A 649 11.25 17.60 -5.65
CA PRO A 649 10.95 18.20 -4.36
C PRO A 649 9.43 18.26 -4.15
N LEU A 650 9.00 18.11 -2.89
CA LEU A 650 7.62 18.33 -2.43
C LEU A 650 7.48 19.65 -1.74
#